data_bc3065aa356700699c8661218ae8d058
#
_entry.id   bc3065aa356700699c8661218ae8d058
#
_cell.length_a   1.000
_cell.length_b   1.000
_cell.length_c   1.000
_cell.angle_alpha   90.00
_cell.angle_beta   90.00
_cell.angle_gamma   90.00
#
_symmetry.space_group_name_H-M   'P 1'
#
loop_
_entity.id
_entity.type
_entity.pdbx_description
1 polymer ?
#
loop_
_entity_poly.entity_id
_entity_poly.type
_entity_poly.pdbx_seq_one_letter_code
_entity_poly.pdbx_strand_id
1 'polypeptide(L)'
;MIIPTYNWQFAPQVEDADFTKIAKKAGLGPEAARLLFSRGIKDEDSLTRFLAPSLDDLHDPYLLHDMDKAVNRIRRAIEQGEFILVYGDYDADGMTSASILKETLEQLGAECLVYLPNRFTDGYGPNASVYKYFIEQQGISLIVTVDNGVAGHEAIDLAQSMGVDVIVTDHHSLPEVLPDAHAIVHPEHPEVDYPFKHLAGCGVAFKLACALLEEVQVELLDLVAIGTIADMVSLTDENRIMVQYGLEVLRNTQRLGLQELFEIAGISSSDLTEETVGFQLAPRLNALGRLDDPNPAIELLTGFDDEEVREIALMIQDKNEERKEIVQAIYEEAKSLVDPNKSVQVLAKEGWNPGVLGIVAGRLLEELGQTVIVLNIEDGRAKGSARSIEAVDIFEALNPHRELFIAFGGHAGAAGMTLEAEQLDTLSEILETYVKDKGIDAKGKNTLYLDEELDLESLSLETVKSFERLAPFGMDNQKPVFYIRDFQVENARSMGAGDSHLKLKISKGTASFEVVAFGQGSKATEFSQVKQLELAVTLSVNQWNGQTTLQLMMVDARVDGVQLFNIRSKSVELPEGVPVLDFTSDLPKMLSSPAIVVKNIPENLSLLKQVLQEQNFSAIYFKNDIAKAYYLTGYGTREQFAKLYKTIYQFPEFDIRYKLKDLSAYLKIEQILLVKMIQIFEELGFVTIENGVMKVNKDAAKRDIAESQIYQNLKQTVKDQEMMALGTVQEIYDFLMEK
;
A
#
# COMPACT_ATOMS: atom_id res chain seq x y z
N MET A 1 -3.28 9.38 -15.15
CA MET A 1 -4.63 9.43 -14.52
C MET A 1 -4.52 9.04 -13.06
N ILE A 2 -5.16 9.80 -12.16
CA ILE A 2 -5.24 9.48 -10.74
C ILE A 2 -6.44 8.54 -10.54
N ILE A 3 -6.16 7.31 -10.16
CA ILE A 3 -7.17 6.28 -9.88
C ILE A 3 -7.02 5.93 -8.41
N PRO A 4 -8.09 6.01 -7.60
CA PRO A 4 -8.02 5.60 -6.22
C PRO A 4 -7.67 4.11 -6.12
N THR A 5 -6.82 3.76 -5.19
CA THR A 5 -6.43 2.37 -4.91
C THR A 5 -7.55 1.64 -4.16
N TYR A 6 -8.30 2.37 -3.34
CA TYR A 6 -9.32 1.85 -2.43
C TYR A 6 -10.74 2.30 -2.82
N ASN A 7 -11.72 1.59 -2.29
CA ASN A 7 -13.10 2.04 -2.24
C ASN A 7 -13.32 2.79 -0.92
N TRP A 8 -13.55 4.11 -0.99
CA TRP A 8 -13.63 4.97 0.20
C TRP A 8 -15.02 4.90 0.82
N GLN A 9 -15.04 4.62 2.11
CA GLN A 9 -16.25 4.64 2.92
C GLN A 9 -16.00 5.48 4.18
N PHE A 10 -16.97 6.29 4.57
CA PHE A 10 -16.90 6.99 5.86
C PHE A 10 -17.25 6.03 6.98
N ALA A 11 -16.44 6.03 8.03
CA ALA A 11 -16.78 5.37 9.28
C ALA A 11 -18.08 5.98 9.85
N PRO A 12 -18.95 5.17 10.46
CA PRO A 12 -20.15 5.70 11.09
C PRO A 12 -19.79 6.77 12.15
N GLN A 13 -20.20 8.00 11.91
CA GLN A 13 -19.99 9.06 12.88
C GLN A 13 -21.06 9.04 13.95
N VAL A 14 -20.66 8.88 15.20
CA VAL A 14 -21.55 8.94 16.35
C VAL A 14 -21.07 10.09 17.25
N GLU A 15 -21.93 11.10 17.43
CA GLU A 15 -21.66 12.19 18.38
C GLU A 15 -22.37 11.92 19.70
N ASP A 16 -21.62 12.03 20.79
CA ASP A 16 -22.18 12.08 22.15
C ASP A 16 -21.68 13.35 22.84
N ALA A 17 -22.63 14.24 23.18
CA ALA A 17 -22.30 15.54 23.74
C ALA A 17 -21.70 15.44 25.16
N ASP A 18 -22.05 14.41 25.92
CA ASP A 18 -21.54 14.22 27.29
C ASP A 18 -20.13 13.60 27.23
N PHE A 19 -19.89 12.63 26.34
CA PHE A 19 -18.55 12.10 26.11
C PHE A 19 -17.61 13.18 25.56
N THR A 20 -18.07 14.05 24.66
CA THR A 20 -17.26 15.18 24.15
C THR A 20 -16.81 16.11 25.28
N LYS A 21 -17.64 16.36 26.31
CA LYS A 21 -17.24 17.13 27.48
C LYS A 21 -16.18 16.43 28.33
N ILE A 22 -16.32 15.11 28.50
CA ILE A 22 -15.36 14.27 29.22
C ILE A 22 -14.00 14.29 28.47
N ALA A 23 -14.00 14.03 27.18
CA ALA A 23 -12.81 14.04 26.33
C ALA A 23 -12.11 15.42 26.32
N LYS A 24 -12.87 16.50 26.29
CA LYS A 24 -12.33 17.86 26.38
C LYS A 24 -11.63 18.12 27.73
N LYS A 25 -12.17 17.62 28.85
CA LYS A 25 -11.50 17.72 30.17
C LYS A 25 -10.19 16.95 30.17
N ALA A 26 -10.13 15.82 29.44
CA ALA A 26 -8.92 15.05 29.25
C ALA A 26 -7.94 15.69 28.23
N GLY A 27 -8.27 16.86 27.66
CA GLY A 27 -7.40 17.59 26.71
C GLY A 27 -7.45 17.06 25.28
N LEU A 28 -8.53 16.38 24.88
CA LEU A 28 -8.74 15.93 23.50
C LEU A 28 -9.61 16.93 22.71
N GLY A 29 -9.32 17.06 21.42
CA GLY A 29 -10.17 17.78 20.48
C GLY A 29 -11.47 17.02 20.17
N PRO A 30 -12.48 17.71 19.61
CA PRO A 30 -13.78 17.09 19.31
C PRO A 30 -13.68 15.95 18.29
N GLU A 31 -12.76 16.03 17.33
CA GLU A 31 -12.52 15.01 16.30
C GLU A 31 -11.99 13.72 16.94
N ALA A 32 -10.99 13.83 17.83
CA ALA A 32 -10.45 12.68 18.56
C ALA A 32 -11.48 12.08 19.51
N ALA A 33 -12.36 12.89 20.09
CA ALA A 33 -13.45 12.41 20.93
C ALA A 33 -14.47 11.58 20.12
N ARG A 34 -14.88 12.04 18.93
CA ARG A 34 -15.78 11.29 18.03
C ARG A 34 -15.17 9.96 17.63
N LEU A 35 -13.88 9.99 17.24
CA LEU A 35 -13.14 8.79 16.87
C LEU A 35 -13.11 7.76 18.00
N LEU A 36 -12.75 8.16 19.21
CA LEU A 36 -12.71 7.24 20.37
C LEU A 36 -14.10 6.68 20.71
N PHE A 37 -15.12 7.53 20.65
CA PHE A 37 -16.49 7.09 20.90
C PHE A 37 -16.96 6.05 19.89
N SER A 38 -16.63 6.22 18.59
CA SER A 38 -16.92 5.24 17.53
C SER A 38 -16.15 3.93 17.73
N ARG A 39 -14.96 3.97 18.35
CA ARG A 39 -14.14 2.81 18.71
C ARG A 39 -14.56 2.14 20.03
N GLY A 40 -15.68 2.55 20.61
CA GLY A 40 -16.25 1.91 21.80
C GLY A 40 -15.81 2.49 23.14
N ILE A 41 -14.99 3.55 23.18
CA ILE A 41 -14.63 4.29 24.39
C ILE A 41 -15.78 5.28 24.69
N LYS A 42 -16.62 4.98 25.69
CA LYS A 42 -17.90 5.68 25.87
C LYS A 42 -18.07 6.42 27.19
N ASP A 43 -17.18 6.24 28.12
CA ASP A 43 -17.25 6.81 29.48
C ASP A 43 -15.88 7.28 29.98
N GLU A 44 -15.87 7.93 31.15
CA GLU A 44 -14.67 8.54 31.75
C GLU A 44 -13.64 7.46 32.18
N ASP A 45 -14.11 6.32 32.66
CA ASP A 45 -13.24 5.23 33.14
C ASP A 45 -12.54 4.55 31.95
N SER A 46 -13.27 4.23 30.89
CA SER A 46 -12.69 3.64 29.68
C SER A 46 -11.74 4.62 28.97
N LEU A 47 -12.06 5.91 28.95
CA LEU A 47 -11.19 6.96 28.41
C LEU A 47 -9.89 7.08 29.21
N THR A 48 -9.98 7.06 30.52
CA THR A 48 -8.81 7.16 31.41
C THR A 48 -7.89 5.98 31.22
N ARG A 49 -8.42 4.75 31.24
CA ARG A 49 -7.62 3.53 30.96
C ARG A 49 -7.00 3.55 29.57
N PHE A 50 -7.70 4.06 28.58
CA PHE A 50 -7.15 4.12 27.21
C PHE A 50 -6.00 5.14 27.09
N LEU A 51 -6.12 6.33 27.70
CA LEU A 51 -5.15 7.41 27.56
C LEU A 51 -3.96 7.30 28.52
N ALA A 52 -4.18 6.74 29.71
CA ALA A 52 -3.20 6.63 30.78
C ALA A 52 -3.41 5.31 31.52
N PRO A 53 -3.18 4.15 30.85
CA PRO A 53 -3.31 2.84 31.49
C PRO A 53 -2.30 2.67 32.62
N SER A 54 -2.62 1.83 33.61
CA SER A 54 -1.73 1.42 34.68
C SER A 54 -1.28 0.00 34.47
N LEU A 55 -0.06 -0.33 34.92
CA LEU A 55 0.38 -1.74 35.00
C LEU A 55 -0.47 -2.56 35.98
N ASP A 56 -1.15 -1.89 36.91
CA ASP A 56 -2.13 -2.54 37.83
C ASP A 56 -3.42 -2.98 37.09
N ASP A 57 -3.65 -2.49 35.87
CA ASP A 57 -4.78 -2.93 35.03
C ASP A 57 -4.50 -4.23 34.27
N LEU A 58 -3.27 -4.77 34.35
CA LEU A 58 -2.94 -6.09 33.78
C LEU A 58 -3.70 -7.19 34.53
N HIS A 59 -4.29 -8.13 33.78
CA HIS A 59 -5.00 -9.25 34.38
C HIS A 59 -4.06 -10.17 35.14
N ASP A 60 -4.56 -10.81 36.21
CA ASP A 60 -3.81 -11.77 36.98
C ASP A 60 -3.35 -12.93 36.08
N PRO A 61 -2.03 -13.25 35.99
CA PRO A 61 -1.55 -14.34 35.16
C PRO A 61 -2.14 -15.71 35.53
N TYR A 62 -2.55 -15.91 36.77
CA TYR A 62 -3.18 -17.15 37.21
C TYR A 62 -4.61 -17.37 36.71
N LEU A 63 -5.18 -16.40 35.96
CA LEU A 63 -6.43 -16.59 35.20
C LEU A 63 -6.22 -17.38 33.90
N LEU A 64 -4.96 -17.51 33.42
CA LEU A 64 -4.62 -18.38 32.31
C LEU A 64 -4.68 -19.84 32.73
N HIS A 65 -5.16 -20.71 31.82
CA HIS A 65 -5.24 -22.14 32.07
C HIS A 65 -3.87 -22.71 32.42
N ASP A 66 -3.85 -23.64 33.37
CA ASP A 66 -2.65 -24.39 33.84
C ASP A 66 -1.44 -23.51 34.29
N MET A 67 -1.61 -22.20 34.48
CA MET A 67 -0.53 -21.32 34.91
C MET A 67 0.07 -21.81 36.24
N ASP A 68 -0.77 -22.24 37.18
CA ASP A 68 -0.32 -22.80 38.48
C ASP A 68 0.48 -24.10 38.31
N LYS A 69 0.06 -24.98 37.38
CA LYS A 69 0.79 -26.22 37.07
C LYS A 69 2.14 -25.93 36.43
N ALA A 70 2.17 -24.99 35.47
CA ALA A 70 3.38 -24.56 34.77
C ALA A 70 4.40 -24.00 35.78
N VAL A 71 3.97 -23.03 36.60
CA VAL A 71 4.82 -22.41 37.65
C VAL A 71 5.35 -23.45 38.61
N ASN A 72 4.49 -24.34 39.14
CA ASN A 72 4.90 -25.37 40.08
C ASN A 72 5.89 -26.37 39.46
N ARG A 73 5.69 -26.73 38.18
CA ARG A 73 6.62 -27.67 37.51
C ARG A 73 7.98 -27.03 37.23
N ILE A 74 8.02 -25.75 36.82
CA ILE A 74 9.27 -25.01 36.59
C ILE A 74 10.01 -24.83 37.93
N ARG A 75 9.33 -24.37 39.00
CA ARG A 75 9.95 -24.23 40.32
C ARG A 75 10.54 -25.54 40.82
N ARG A 76 9.82 -26.67 40.63
CA ARG A 76 10.35 -28.00 40.98
C ARG A 76 11.59 -28.35 40.15
N ALA A 77 11.62 -28.01 38.88
CA ALA A 77 12.79 -28.23 38.02
C ALA A 77 14.01 -27.47 38.55
N ILE A 78 13.83 -26.18 38.90
CA ILE A 78 14.87 -25.32 39.45
C ILE A 78 15.39 -25.92 40.78
N GLU A 79 14.48 -26.30 41.71
CA GLU A 79 14.84 -26.88 42.99
C GLU A 79 15.62 -28.22 42.88
N GLN A 80 15.34 -28.99 41.83
CA GLN A 80 15.98 -30.27 41.56
C GLN A 80 17.22 -30.18 40.67
N GLY A 81 17.55 -28.97 40.17
CA GLY A 81 18.66 -28.76 39.23
C GLY A 81 18.42 -29.44 37.88
N GLU A 82 17.17 -29.53 37.46
CA GLU A 82 16.81 -30.08 36.16
C GLU A 82 17.23 -29.09 35.05
N PHE A 83 17.73 -29.61 33.92
CA PHE A 83 18.09 -28.78 32.75
C PHE A 83 16.88 -28.51 31.88
N ILE A 84 16.58 -27.23 31.64
CA ILE A 84 15.36 -26.77 30.97
C ILE A 84 15.68 -26.37 29.55
N LEU A 85 14.90 -26.82 28.56
CA LEU A 85 14.91 -26.31 27.18
C LEU A 85 13.79 -25.32 27.01
N VAL A 86 14.11 -24.07 26.62
CA VAL A 86 13.17 -23.10 26.10
C VAL A 86 13.14 -23.25 24.58
N TYR A 87 12.03 -23.70 24.05
CA TYR A 87 11.84 -23.94 22.62
C TYR A 87 10.93 -22.86 22.03
N GLY A 88 11.49 -21.91 21.30
CA GLY A 88 10.76 -20.76 20.71
C GLY A 88 10.32 -20.98 19.27
N ASP A 89 9.90 -19.89 18.61
CA ASP A 89 9.72 -19.83 17.16
C ASP A 89 10.81 -18.94 16.51
N TYR A 90 10.91 -18.99 15.20
CA TYR A 90 11.96 -18.36 14.39
C TYR A 90 11.70 -16.89 14.02
N ASP A 91 10.60 -16.29 14.39
CA ASP A 91 10.28 -14.88 14.14
C ASP A 91 10.50 -14.00 15.38
N ALA A 92 10.21 -12.69 15.22
CA ALA A 92 10.50 -11.73 16.28
C ALA A 92 9.66 -11.96 17.55
N ASP A 93 8.44 -12.49 17.44
CA ASP A 93 7.63 -12.86 18.61
C ASP A 93 8.24 -14.06 19.34
N GLY A 94 8.58 -15.13 18.61
CA GLY A 94 9.27 -16.29 19.18
C GLY A 94 10.63 -15.95 19.78
N MET A 95 11.44 -15.10 19.10
CA MET A 95 12.73 -14.62 19.61
C MET A 95 12.59 -13.87 20.93
N THR A 96 11.63 -12.93 21.00
CA THR A 96 11.40 -12.14 22.22
C THR A 96 10.77 -12.96 23.32
N SER A 97 9.86 -13.86 23.00
CA SER A 97 9.27 -14.83 23.93
C SER A 97 10.33 -15.69 24.60
N ALA A 98 11.24 -16.25 23.80
CA ALA A 98 12.32 -17.09 24.29
C ALA A 98 13.33 -16.31 25.15
N SER A 99 13.63 -15.06 24.76
CA SER A 99 14.49 -14.16 25.54
C SER A 99 13.87 -13.80 26.89
N ILE A 100 12.57 -13.49 26.93
CA ILE A 100 11.83 -13.22 28.18
C ILE A 100 11.93 -14.40 29.13
N LEU A 101 11.65 -15.60 28.64
CA LEU A 101 11.68 -16.79 29.51
C LEU A 101 13.11 -17.16 29.91
N LYS A 102 14.11 -17.03 29.03
CA LYS A 102 15.53 -17.22 29.34
C LYS A 102 15.97 -16.36 30.55
N GLU A 103 15.77 -15.05 30.43
CA GLU A 103 16.16 -14.09 31.48
C GLU A 103 15.42 -14.38 32.79
N THR A 104 14.13 -14.73 32.72
CA THR A 104 13.35 -15.12 33.89
C THR A 104 13.92 -16.36 34.59
N LEU A 105 14.26 -17.41 33.83
CA LEU A 105 14.82 -18.64 34.37
C LEU A 105 16.23 -18.43 34.95
N GLU A 106 17.06 -17.66 34.25
CA GLU A 106 18.41 -17.29 34.72
C GLU A 106 18.35 -16.47 36.02
N GLN A 107 17.41 -15.53 36.15
CA GLN A 107 17.18 -14.74 37.36
C GLN A 107 16.77 -15.64 38.54
N LEU A 108 16.03 -16.72 38.27
CA LEU A 108 15.65 -17.74 39.29
C LEU A 108 16.76 -18.77 39.56
N GLY A 109 17.91 -18.69 38.88
CA GLY A 109 19.04 -19.58 39.00
C GLY A 109 18.85 -20.94 38.32
N ALA A 110 17.99 -21.05 37.35
CA ALA A 110 17.83 -22.26 36.54
C ALA A 110 18.99 -22.46 35.54
N GLU A 111 19.32 -23.71 35.26
CA GLU A 111 20.13 -24.06 34.09
C GLU A 111 19.20 -24.26 32.92
N CYS A 112 19.35 -23.41 31.86
CA CYS A 112 18.49 -23.50 30.69
C CYS A 112 19.28 -23.33 29.39
N LEU A 113 18.75 -23.93 28.34
CA LEU A 113 19.14 -23.73 26.95
C LEU A 113 17.96 -23.11 26.17
N VAL A 114 18.26 -22.26 25.21
CA VAL A 114 17.27 -21.75 24.26
C VAL A 114 17.53 -22.36 22.91
N TYR A 115 16.47 -22.73 22.20
CA TYR A 115 16.54 -23.18 20.82
C TYR A 115 15.38 -22.63 20.02
N LEU A 116 15.70 -22.00 18.93
CA LEU A 116 14.74 -21.53 17.90
C LEU A 116 14.85 -22.44 16.67
N PRO A 117 13.75 -23.06 16.19
CA PRO A 117 13.81 -23.99 15.08
C PRO A 117 14.21 -23.26 13.79
N ASN A 118 14.99 -23.92 12.95
CA ASN A 118 15.31 -23.42 11.63
C ASN A 118 14.18 -23.76 10.66
N ARG A 119 13.59 -22.76 10.03
CA ARG A 119 12.47 -22.89 9.07
C ARG A 119 12.72 -23.89 7.94
N PHE A 120 13.97 -24.09 7.53
CA PHE A 120 14.35 -24.92 6.40
C PHE A 120 14.62 -26.38 6.78
N THR A 121 15.21 -26.60 7.94
CA THR A 121 15.61 -27.94 8.42
C THR A 121 14.61 -28.57 9.37
N ASP A 122 14.03 -27.78 10.27
CA ASP A 122 13.18 -28.27 11.36
C ASP A 122 11.68 -28.05 11.08
N GLY A 123 11.36 -27.05 10.25
CA GLY A 123 9.99 -26.66 9.96
C GLY A 123 9.42 -25.68 11.00
N TYR A 124 8.09 -25.64 11.09
CA TYR A 124 7.36 -24.81 12.04
C TYR A 124 6.96 -25.61 13.27
N GLY A 125 7.14 -25.03 14.47
CA GLY A 125 6.71 -25.59 15.74
C GLY A 125 7.57 -26.75 16.26
N PRO A 126 7.09 -27.51 17.26
CA PRO A 126 7.81 -28.60 17.89
C PRO A 126 8.22 -29.70 16.91
N ASN A 127 9.49 -30.09 16.94
CA ASN A 127 10.06 -31.12 16.08
C ASN A 127 10.56 -32.30 16.91
N ALA A 128 10.02 -33.51 16.66
CA ALA A 128 10.32 -34.70 17.39
C ALA A 128 11.82 -35.09 17.36
N SER A 129 12.49 -34.91 16.21
CA SER A 129 13.92 -35.21 16.07
C SER A 129 14.78 -34.24 16.88
N VAL A 130 14.40 -32.96 16.90
CA VAL A 130 15.07 -31.91 17.69
C VAL A 130 14.87 -32.18 19.18
N TYR A 131 13.65 -32.49 19.64
CA TYR A 131 13.39 -32.86 21.04
C TYR A 131 14.23 -34.07 21.47
N LYS A 132 14.23 -35.14 20.64
CA LYS A 132 15.03 -36.31 20.90
C LYS A 132 16.51 -36.00 21.07
N TYR A 133 17.07 -35.15 20.20
CA TYR A 133 18.47 -34.73 20.28
C TYR A 133 18.77 -34.04 21.60
N PHE A 134 17.96 -33.07 22.03
CA PHE A 134 18.18 -32.33 23.26
C PHE A 134 18.02 -33.21 24.50
N ILE A 135 17.06 -34.14 24.51
CA ILE A 135 16.85 -35.06 25.61
C ILE A 135 18.05 -36.06 25.73
N GLU A 136 18.44 -36.68 24.62
CA GLU A 136 19.47 -37.73 24.62
C GLU A 136 20.90 -37.19 24.73
N GLN A 137 21.18 -36.05 24.06
CA GLN A 137 22.55 -35.54 23.93
C GLN A 137 22.87 -34.40 24.91
N GLN A 138 21.88 -33.61 25.29
CA GLN A 138 22.05 -32.46 26.18
C GLN A 138 21.51 -32.72 27.59
N GLY A 139 20.77 -33.82 27.82
CA GLY A 139 20.23 -34.18 29.10
C GLY A 139 19.08 -33.32 29.60
N ILE A 140 18.33 -32.73 28.68
CA ILE A 140 17.15 -31.93 28.99
C ILE A 140 16.11 -32.76 29.73
N SER A 141 15.55 -32.22 30.81
CA SER A 141 14.59 -32.89 31.70
C SER A 141 13.22 -32.22 31.73
N LEU A 142 13.13 -30.95 31.22
CA LEU A 142 11.89 -30.19 31.04
C LEU A 142 11.99 -29.38 29.77
N ILE A 143 10.92 -29.36 28.96
CA ILE A 143 10.79 -28.50 27.79
C ILE A 143 9.70 -27.50 28.08
N VAL A 144 9.95 -26.21 27.82
CA VAL A 144 8.96 -25.16 27.85
C VAL A 144 8.91 -24.51 26.46
N THR A 145 7.80 -24.67 25.75
CA THR A 145 7.62 -23.97 24.46
C THR A 145 7.13 -22.56 24.68
N VAL A 146 7.55 -21.66 23.85
CA VAL A 146 7.05 -20.28 23.82
C VAL A 146 6.71 -19.91 22.38
N ASP A 147 5.54 -19.28 22.18
CA ASP A 147 5.04 -18.86 20.87
C ASP A 147 4.81 -20.02 19.88
N ASN A 148 4.69 -21.22 20.39
CA ASN A 148 4.32 -22.42 19.63
C ASN A 148 3.97 -23.57 20.59
N GLY A 149 3.47 -24.68 20.03
CA GLY A 149 3.33 -25.92 20.78
C GLY A 149 1.94 -26.55 20.75
N VAL A 150 0.87 -25.77 20.58
CA VAL A 150 -0.51 -26.33 20.59
C VAL A 150 -0.78 -27.34 19.49
N ALA A 151 -0.02 -27.34 18.41
CA ALA A 151 -0.08 -28.33 17.32
C ALA A 151 1.01 -29.41 17.40
N GLY A 152 1.84 -29.42 18.43
CA GLY A 152 3.06 -30.24 18.53
C GLY A 152 2.87 -31.65 19.04
N HIS A 153 1.77 -32.35 18.75
CA HIS A 153 1.40 -33.66 19.27
C HIS A 153 2.54 -34.67 19.21
N GLU A 154 3.11 -34.93 18.05
CA GLU A 154 4.14 -35.95 17.85
C GLU A 154 5.39 -35.70 18.70
N ALA A 155 5.86 -34.46 18.76
CA ALA A 155 7.06 -34.10 19.52
C ALA A 155 6.79 -34.17 21.05
N ILE A 156 5.61 -33.71 21.46
CA ILE A 156 5.21 -33.75 22.89
C ILE A 156 5.03 -35.18 23.35
N ASP A 157 4.33 -36.03 22.60
CA ASP A 157 4.16 -37.46 22.90
C ASP A 157 5.53 -38.18 23.00
N LEU A 158 6.45 -37.85 22.08
CA LEU A 158 7.80 -38.40 22.11
C LEU A 158 8.54 -38.00 23.42
N ALA A 159 8.55 -36.70 23.74
CA ALA A 159 9.21 -36.19 24.95
C ALA A 159 8.67 -36.89 26.23
N GLN A 160 7.35 -36.97 26.33
CA GLN A 160 6.69 -37.65 27.46
C GLN A 160 7.02 -39.18 27.54
N SER A 161 7.06 -39.85 26.37
CA SER A 161 7.46 -41.24 26.30
C SER A 161 8.91 -41.48 26.79
N MET A 162 9.73 -40.43 26.67
CA MET A 162 11.11 -40.42 27.18
C MET A 162 11.22 -39.93 28.64
N GLY A 163 10.10 -39.63 29.28
CA GLY A 163 10.05 -39.19 30.68
C GLY A 163 10.34 -37.71 30.91
N VAL A 164 10.23 -36.88 29.86
CA VAL A 164 10.41 -35.42 29.89
C VAL A 164 9.08 -34.73 29.80
N ASP A 165 8.74 -33.91 30.78
CA ASP A 165 7.53 -33.09 30.76
C ASP A 165 7.68 -31.96 29.78
N VAL A 166 6.54 -31.58 29.12
CA VAL A 166 6.44 -30.42 28.22
C VAL A 166 5.40 -29.46 28.76
N ILE A 167 5.78 -28.20 28.91
CA ILE A 167 4.89 -27.07 29.18
C ILE A 167 4.73 -26.28 27.88
N VAL A 168 3.50 -26.13 27.43
CA VAL A 168 3.19 -25.35 26.23
C VAL A 168 2.75 -23.95 26.67
N THR A 169 3.41 -22.89 26.11
CA THR A 169 2.90 -21.53 26.16
C THR A 169 2.76 -21.03 24.73
N ASP A 170 1.54 -20.72 24.32
CA ASP A 170 1.20 -20.41 22.92
C ASP A 170 -0.01 -19.49 22.84
N HIS A 171 -0.20 -18.88 21.68
CA HIS A 171 -1.35 -18.04 21.38
C HIS A 171 -1.99 -18.35 20.01
N HIS A 172 -1.39 -19.24 19.24
CA HIS A 172 -1.89 -19.63 17.91
C HIS A 172 -3.23 -20.37 17.99
N SER A 173 -3.95 -20.40 16.87
CA SER A 173 -5.24 -21.07 16.78
C SER A 173 -5.22 -22.50 17.29
N LEU A 174 -6.11 -22.82 18.20
CA LEU A 174 -6.17 -24.14 18.83
C LEU A 174 -6.64 -25.22 17.83
N PRO A 175 -6.00 -26.40 17.80
CA PRO A 175 -6.50 -27.55 17.07
C PRO A 175 -7.77 -28.13 17.76
N GLU A 176 -8.53 -28.98 17.04
CA GLU A 176 -9.71 -29.65 17.59
C GLU A 176 -9.39 -30.51 18.84
N VAL A 177 -8.20 -31.06 18.87
CA VAL A 177 -7.69 -31.86 19.99
C VAL A 177 -6.36 -31.26 20.42
N LEU A 178 -6.23 -30.89 21.68
CA LEU A 178 -5.00 -30.38 22.25
C LEU A 178 -3.99 -31.51 22.50
N PRO A 179 -2.65 -31.23 22.44
CA PRO A 179 -1.64 -32.21 22.79
C PRO A 179 -1.69 -32.57 24.28
N ASP A 180 -1.29 -33.78 24.61
CA ASP A 180 -1.22 -34.26 26.02
C ASP A 180 0.05 -33.71 26.70
N ALA A 181 0.13 -32.38 26.87
CA ALA A 181 1.24 -31.70 27.55
C ALA A 181 1.03 -31.71 29.09
N HIS A 182 2.12 -31.53 29.85
CA HIS A 182 2.04 -31.40 31.31
C HIS A 182 1.18 -30.18 31.72
N ALA A 183 1.32 -29.08 31.00
CA ALA A 183 0.53 -27.87 31.16
C ALA A 183 0.40 -27.17 29.82
N ILE A 184 -0.77 -26.51 29.57
CA ILE A 184 -1.01 -25.68 28.39
C ILE A 184 -1.49 -24.31 28.87
N VAL A 185 -0.64 -23.30 28.72
CA VAL A 185 -0.92 -21.90 29.04
C VAL A 185 -1.26 -21.20 27.77
N HIS A 186 -2.57 -20.85 27.58
CA HIS A 186 -3.07 -20.28 26.37
C HIS A 186 -4.25 -19.35 26.64
N PRO A 187 -4.32 -18.13 26.03
CA PRO A 187 -5.39 -17.16 26.32
C PRO A 187 -6.76 -17.59 25.82
N GLU A 188 -6.84 -18.48 24.83
CA GLU A 188 -8.10 -19.04 24.29
C GLU A 188 -8.41 -20.46 24.75
N HIS A 189 -7.74 -20.96 25.81
CA HIS A 189 -8.00 -22.31 26.26
C HIS A 189 -9.47 -22.52 26.63
N PRO A 190 -10.14 -23.61 26.13
CA PRO A 190 -11.60 -23.75 26.25
C PRO A 190 -12.11 -23.97 27.68
N GLU A 191 -11.26 -24.34 28.62
CA GLU A 191 -11.63 -24.60 30.02
C GLU A 191 -11.66 -23.36 30.91
N VAL A 192 -11.12 -22.21 30.43
CA VAL A 192 -11.08 -20.94 31.17
C VAL A 192 -11.56 -19.80 30.29
N ASP A 193 -12.09 -18.76 30.90
CA ASP A 193 -12.46 -17.52 30.20
C ASP A 193 -11.49 -16.41 30.62
N TYR A 194 -10.29 -16.44 30.01
CA TYR A 194 -9.32 -15.37 30.21
C TYR A 194 -9.87 -14.06 29.60
N PRO A 195 -9.79 -12.93 30.32
CA PRO A 195 -10.48 -11.71 29.88
C PRO A 195 -10.01 -11.16 28.54
N PHE A 196 -8.74 -11.39 28.16
CA PHE A 196 -8.15 -10.89 26.92
C PHE A 196 -7.51 -12.01 26.09
N LYS A 197 -8.12 -12.32 24.94
CA LYS A 197 -7.76 -13.51 24.13
C LYS A 197 -6.67 -13.27 23.09
N HIS A 198 -6.19 -12.04 22.94
CA HIS A 198 -5.32 -11.63 21.84
C HIS A 198 -3.89 -11.33 22.27
N LEU A 199 -3.40 -11.98 23.34
CA LEU A 199 -1.98 -11.91 23.70
C LEU A 199 -1.13 -12.47 22.55
N ALA A 200 0.02 -11.83 22.27
CA ALA A 200 1.09 -12.43 21.47
C ALA A 200 1.83 -13.51 22.27
N GLY A 201 2.67 -14.32 21.62
CA GLY A 201 3.50 -15.32 22.30
C GLY A 201 4.37 -14.70 23.40
N CYS A 202 5.00 -13.55 23.13
CA CYS A 202 5.78 -12.81 24.12
C CYS A 202 4.92 -12.29 25.28
N GLY A 203 3.65 -11.96 25.03
CA GLY A 203 2.70 -11.61 26.08
C GLY A 203 2.39 -12.79 27.00
N VAL A 204 2.20 -13.99 26.46
CA VAL A 204 2.01 -15.22 27.26
C VAL A 204 3.26 -15.55 28.05
N ALA A 205 4.46 -15.49 27.43
CA ALA A 205 5.73 -15.68 28.10
C ALA A 205 5.97 -14.66 29.22
N PHE A 206 5.59 -13.40 29.01
CA PHE A 206 5.63 -12.35 30.03
C PHE A 206 4.70 -12.64 31.22
N LYS A 207 3.48 -13.13 30.97
CA LYS A 207 2.56 -13.56 32.04
C LYS A 207 3.15 -14.71 32.86
N LEU A 208 3.81 -15.66 32.20
CA LEU A 208 4.50 -16.72 32.90
C LEU A 208 5.68 -16.18 33.73
N ALA A 209 6.44 -15.24 33.20
CA ALA A 209 7.53 -14.57 33.93
C ALA A 209 7.01 -13.84 35.18
N CYS A 210 5.92 -13.08 35.06
CA CYS A 210 5.28 -12.38 36.18
C CYS A 210 4.77 -13.37 37.25
N ALA A 211 4.23 -14.54 36.85
CA ALA A 211 3.77 -15.57 37.77
C ALA A 211 4.94 -16.26 38.51
N LEU A 212 6.06 -16.51 37.83
CA LEU A 212 7.27 -17.12 38.38
C LEU A 212 7.97 -16.18 39.38
N LEU A 213 8.07 -14.90 39.08
CA LEU A 213 8.76 -13.89 39.88
C LEU A 213 7.83 -13.15 40.87
N GLU A 214 6.51 -13.40 40.81
CA GLU A 214 5.48 -12.87 41.73
C GLU A 214 5.36 -11.33 41.67
N GLU A 215 5.84 -10.71 40.57
CA GLU A 215 5.75 -9.27 40.33
C GLU A 215 5.77 -8.95 38.81
N VAL A 216 5.32 -7.77 38.45
CA VAL A 216 5.35 -7.29 37.07
C VAL A 216 6.79 -6.94 36.68
N GLN A 217 7.30 -7.57 35.63
CA GLN A 217 8.68 -7.44 35.17
C GLN A 217 8.80 -6.30 34.17
N VAL A 218 8.92 -5.06 34.66
CA VAL A 218 8.91 -3.85 33.81
C VAL A 218 10.05 -3.84 32.79
N GLU A 219 11.22 -4.36 33.15
CA GLU A 219 12.41 -4.40 32.31
C GLU A 219 12.23 -5.29 31.07
N LEU A 220 11.35 -6.30 31.14
CA LEU A 220 11.07 -7.21 30.03
C LEU A 220 10.05 -6.63 29.03
N LEU A 221 9.40 -5.52 29.36
CA LEU A 221 8.37 -4.92 28.50
C LEU A 221 8.92 -4.39 27.16
N ASP A 222 10.22 -4.11 27.07
CA ASP A 222 10.85 -3.77 25.78
C ASP A 222 10.76 -4.93 24.80
N LEU A 223 11.03 -6.16 25.23
CA LEU A 223 10.89 -7.37 24.42
C LEU A 223 9.41 -7.65 24.09
N VAL A 224 8.51 -7.47 25.07
CA VAL A 224 7.07 -7.65 24.85
C VAL A 224 6.55 -6.67 23.79
N ALA A 225 7.00 -5.40 23.82
CA ALA A 225 6.59 -4.43 22.81
C ALA A 225 7.08 -4.83 21.41
N ILE A 226 8.31 -5.34 21.30
CA ILE A 226 8.85 -5.79 20.00
C ILE A 226 8.03 -6.96 19.45
N GLY A 227 7.83 -8.02 20.23
CA GLY A 227 7.08 -9.20 19.78
C GLY A 227 5.63 -8.91 19.47
N THR A 228 4.92 -8.22 20.37
CA THR A 228 3.50 -7.86 20.18
C THR A 228 3.25 -7.03 18.92
N ILE A 229 4.12 -6.04 18.64
CA ILE A 229 4.01 -5.22 17.43
C ILE A 229 4.36 -6.05 16.18
N ALA A 230 5.39 -6.90 16.28
CA ALA A 230 5.87 -7.72 15.16
C ALA A 230 4.85 -8.77 14.72
N ASP A 231 4.11 -9.35 15.66
CA ASP A 231 3.10 -10.37 15.41
C ASP A 231 1.76 -9.79 14.94
N MET A 232 1.60 -8.44 15.01
CA MET A 232 0.42 -7.73 14.53
C MET A 232 -0.89 -8.15 15.23
N VAL A 233 -0.85 -8.57 16.47
CA VAL A 233 -2.04 -8.83 17.28
C VAL A 233 -2.75 -7.56 17.71
N SER A 234 -3.99 -7.69 18.22
CA SER A 234 -4.81 -6.56 18.67
C SER A 234 -4.08 -5.66 19.68
N LEU A 235 -3.94 -4.36 19.38
CA LEU A 235 -3.34 -3.35 20.28
C LEU A 235 -4.41 -2.70 21.18
N THR A 236 -5.18 -3.53 21.84
CA THR A 236 -6.18 -3.15 22.84
C THR A 236 -5.87 -3.79 24.18
N ASP A 237 -6.61 -3.44 25.23
CA ASP A 237 -6.50 -4.04 26.56
C ASP A 237 -5.04 -4.22 27.03
N GLU A 238 -4.63 -5.41 27.47
CA GLU A 238 -3.29 -5.71 28.01
C GLU A 238 -2.17 -5.46 27.00
N ASN A 239 -2.38 -5.81 25.72
CA ASN A 239 -1.35 -5.57 24.68
C ASN A 239 -1.06 -4.08 24.54
N ARG A 240 -2.09 -3.24 24.59
CA ARG A 240 -1.90 -1.78 24.57
C ARG A 240 -1.12 -1.29 25.80
N ILE A 241 -1.47 -1.79 26.99
CA ILE A 241 -0.76 -1.48 28.24
C ILE A 241 0.71 -1.85 28.10
N MET A 242 0.98 -3.12 27.79
CA MET A 242 2.34 -3.66 27.69
C MET A 242 3.16 -2.94 26.61
N VAL A 243 2.58 -2.67 25.45
CA VAL A 243 3.28 -1.96 24.36
C VAL A 243 3.54 -0.50 24.72
N GLN A 244 2.61 0.19 25.36
CA GLN A 244 2.79 1.60 25.74
C GLN A 244 3.96 1.74 26.75
N TYR A 245 3.99 0.93 27.80
CA TYR A 245 5.10 0.90 28.74
C TYR A 245 6.38 0.34 28.11
N GLY A 246 6.26 -0.70 27.28
CA GLY A 246 7.39 -1.32 26.60
C GLY A 246 8.11 -0.39 25.64
N LEU A 247 7.38 0.45 24.90
CA LEU A 247 7.99 1.50 24.07
C LEU A 247 8.76 2.53 24.92
N GLU A 248 8.30 2.85 26.13
CA GLU A 248 9.04 3.71 27.06
C GLU A 248 10.32 3.06 27.56
N VAL A 249 10.25 1.77 27.94
CA VAL A 249 11.44 0.97 28.31
C VAL A 249 12.40 0.85 27.14
N LEU A 250 11.89 0.59 25.94
CA LEU A 250 12.68 0.43 24.71
C LEU A 250 13.44 1.71 24.32
N ARG A 251 12.83 2.89 24.51
CA ARG A 251 13.51 4.19 24.29
C ARG A 251 14.71 4.39 25.22
N ASN A 252 14.68 3.75 26.39
CA ASN A 252 15.71 3.84 27.43
C ASN A 252 16.42 2.50 27.65
N THR A 253 16.31 1.57 26.70
CA THR A 253 16.84 0.21 26.85
C THR A 253 18.33 0.19 27.20
N GLN A 254 18.70 -0.72 28.11
CA GLN A 254 20.08 -0.97 28.48
C GLN A 254 20.62 -2.25 27.78
N ARG A 255 19.83 -2.87 26.91
CA ARG A 255 20.26 -4.04 26.14
C ARG A 255 21.29 -3.62 25.09
N LEU A 256 22.52 -4.10 25.26
CA LEU A 256 23.65 -3.73 24.39
C LEU A 256 23.35 -4.05 22.91
N GLY A 257 22.79 -5.23 22.63
CA GLY A 257 22.49 -5.62 21.25
C GLY A 257 21.41 -4.78 20.61
N LEU A 258 20.39 -4.30 21.34
CA LEU A 258 19.41 -3.35 20.81
C LEU A 258 20.01 -1.98 20.55
N GLN A 259 20.90 -1.49 21.42
CA GLN A 259 21.60 -0.22 21.23
C GLN A 259 22.48 -0.27 19.98
N GLU A 260 23.27 -1.35 19.80
CA GLU A 260 24.08 -1.57 18.61
C GLU A 260 23.19 -1.65 17.33
N LEU A 261 22.08 -2.37 17.38
CA LEU A 261 21.17 -2.49 16.26
C LEU A 261 20.53 -1.13 15.91
N PHE A 262 20.22 -0.31 16.91
CA PHE A 262 19.70 1.06 16.67
C PHE A 262 20.76 1.94 16.00
N GLU A 263 21.99 1.89 16.46
CA GLU A 263 23.09 2.65 15.85
C GLU A 263 23.30 2.25 14.39
N ILE A 264 23.42 0.97 14.10
CA ILE A 264 23.64 0.42 12.76
C ILE A 264 22.46 0.72 11.83
N ALA A 265 21.24 0.65 12.33
CA ALA A 265 20.01 0.91 11.57
C ALA A 265 19.67 2.40 11.42
N GLY A 266 20.41 3.29 12.13
CA GLY A 266 20.11 4.72 12.16
C GLY A 266 18.80 5.05 12.85
N ILE A 267 18.39 4.26 13.83
CA ILE A 267 17.18 4.45 14.64
C ILE A 267 17.51 5.38 15.80
N SER A 268 16.77 6.51 15.91
CA SER A 268 16.82 7.38 17.08
C SER A 268 15.97 6.77 18.20
N SER A 269 16.57 6.38 19.30
CA SER A 269 15.85 5.81 20.43
C SER A 269 14.82 6.79 21.03
N SER A 270 15.13 8.10 21.04
CA SER A 270 14.21 9.13 21.56
C SER A 270 12.91 9.27 20.76
N ASP A 271 12.95 8.95 19.46
CA ASP A 271 11.83 9.11 18.54
C ASP A 271 11.17 7.78 18.18
N LEU A 272 11.50 6.71 18.92
CA LEU A 272 11.03 5.37 18.67
C LEU A 272 9.53 5.25 18.93
N THR A 273 8.80 4.73 17.94
CA THR A 273 7.36 4.49 17.96
C THR A 273 7.04 3.06 17.56
N GLU A 274 5.77 2.68 17.63
CA GLU A 274 5.28 1.41 17.09
C GLU A 274 5.61 1.24 15.61
N GLU A 275 5.58 2.32 14.83
CA GLU A 275 5.98 2.28 13.40
C GLU A 275 7.48 1.97 13.26
N THR A 276 8.33 2.50 14.13
CA THR A 276 9.77 2.19 14.15
C THR A 276 10.00 0.71 14.43
N VAL A 277 9.29 0.16 15.42
CA VAL A 277 9.38 -1.28 15.73
C VAL A 277 8.88 -2.12 14.56
N GLY A 278 7.67 -1.84 14.04
CA GLY A 278 7.03 -2.66 13.01
C GLY A 278 7.74 -2.61 11.64
N PHE A 279 8.30 -1.45 11.26
CA PHE A 279 8.89 -1.26 9.92
C PHE A 279 10.41 -1.25 9.89
N GLN A 280 11.08 -1.06 11.02
CA GLN A 280 12.53 -1.00 11.05
C GLN A 280 13.16 -2.09 11.93
N LEU A 281 12.68 -2.31 13.15
CA LEU A 281 13.30 -3.26 14.06
C LEU A 281 12.86 -4.72 13.80
N ALA A 282 11.56 -5.01 13.84
CA ALA A 282 11.03 -6.35 13.64
C ALA A 282 11.40 -6.98 12.28
N PRO A 283 11.42 -6.24 11.14
CA PRO A 283 11.87 -6.82 9.88
C PRO A 283 13.34 -7.25 9.86
N ARG A 284 14.20 -6.64 10.70
CA ARG A 284 15.61 -7.03 10.86
C ARG A 284 15.72 -8.34 11.60
N LEU A 285 15.06 -8.46 12.75
CA LEU A 285 15.01 -9.72 13.51
C LEU A 285 14.43 -10.85 12.66
N ASN A 286 13.29 -10.61 12.03
CA ASN A 286 12.63 -11.56 11.14
C ASN A 286 13.48 -12.00 9.94
N ALA A 287 14.46 -11.21 9.52
CA ALA A 287 15.33 -11.57 8.40
C ALA A 287 16.17 -12.83 8.70
N LEU A 288 16.59 -13.03 9.94
CA LEU A 288 17.30 -14.26 10.36
C LEU A 288 16.44 -15.49 10.10
N GLY A 289 15.27 -15.60 10.73
CA GLY A 289 14.39 -16.75 10.57
C GLY A 289 13.85 -16.97 9.15
N ARG A 290 14.00 -15.97 8.27
CA ARG A 290 13.62 -16.07 6.84
C ARG A 290 14.74 -16.55 5.94
N LEU A 291 15.99 -16.30 6.27
CA LEU A 291 17.14 -16.57 5.40
C LEU A 291 18.19 -17.47 6.01
N ASP A 292 18.25 -17.58 7.35
CA ASP A 292 19.33 -18.26 8.04
C ASP A 292 18.89 -18.87 9.38
N ASP A 293 19.84 -19.12 10.28
CA ASP A 293 19.63 -19.57 11.66
C ASP A 293 19.09 -18.42 12.52
N PRO A 294 17.95 -18.58 13.20
CA PRO A 294 17.39 -17.55 14.08
C PRO A 294 18.10 -17.43 15.45
N ASN A 295 18.83 -18.46 15.89
CA ASN A 295 19.36 -18.56 17.27
C ASN A 295 20.29 -17.39 17.67
N PRO A 296 21.11 -16.77 16.81
CA PRO A 296 21.89 -15.60 17.20
C PRO A 296 21.08 -14.40 17.69
N ALA A 297 19.77 -14.34 17.37
CA ALA A 297 18.90 -13.29 17.89
C ALA A 297 18.78 -13.33 19.42
N ILE A 298 18.84 -14.51 20.04
CA ILE A 298 18.79 -14.64 21.49
C ILE A 298 19.99 -13.96 22.13
N GLU A 299 21.19 -14.18 21.58
CA GLU A 299 22.40 -13.52 22.09
C GLU A 299 22.39 -12.01 21.85
N LEU A 300 21.87 -11.55 20.71
CA LEU A 300 21.64 -10.13 20.49
C LEU A 300 20.75 -9.52 21.59
N LEU A 301 19.64 -10.18 21.92
CA LEU A 301 18.62 -9.63 22.83
C LEU A 301 19.01 -9.74 24.31
N THR A 302 19.84 -10.74 24.68
CA THR A 302 20.17 -11.07 26.08
C THR A 302 21.66 -11.02 26.41
N GLY A 303 22.53 -10.83 25.42
CA GLY A 303 23.99 -10.86 25.58
C GLY A 303 24.56 -9.60 26.25
N PHE A 304 25.74 -9.77 26.89
CA PHE A 304 26.45 -8.71 27.62
C PHE A 304 27.85 -8.43 27.07
N ASP A 305 28.27 -9.12 26.02
CA ASP A 305 29.56 -8.87 25.36
C ASP A 305 29.40 -7.89 24.22
N ASP A 306 30.00 -6.70 24.33
CA ASP A 306 29.89 -5.60 23.35
C ASP A 306 30.38 -6.02 21.95
N GLU A 307 31.48 -6.82 21.85
CA GLU A 307 32.03 -7.22 20.55
C GLU A 307 31.11 -8.25 19.89
N GLU A 308 30.62 -9.23 20.62
CA GLU A 308 29.73 -10.29 20.13
C GLU A 308 28.37 -9.73 19.66
N VAL A 309 27.71 -8.91 20.48
CA VAL A 309 26.40 -8.35 20.11
C VAL A 309 26.52 -7.40 18.91
N ARG A 310 27.63 -6.69 18.77
CA ARG A 310 27.90 -5.83 17.60
C ARG A 310 28.09 -6.65 16.32
N GLU A 311 28.83 -7.76 16.37
CA GLU A 311 28.98 -8.67 15.23
C GLU A 311 27.64 -9.24 14.80
N ILE A 312 26.80 -9.65 15.75
CA ILE A 312 25.44 -10.15 15.47
C ILE A 312 24.55 -9.05 14.89
N ALA A 313 24.59 -7.83 15.43
CA ALA A 313 23.80 -6.71 14.92
C ALA A 313 24.18 -6.35 13.47
N LEU A 314 25.47 -6.38 13.12
CA LEU A 314 25.93 -6.22 11.73
C LEU A 314 25.43 -7.34 10.82
N MET A 315 25.53 -8.59 11.27
CA MET A 315 25.03 -9.75 10.53
C MET A 315 23.52 -9.63 10.26
N ILE A 316 22.74 -9.21 11.26
CA ILE A 316 21.29 -9.00 11.13
C ILE A 316 20.98 -7.90 10.11
N GLN A 317 21.75 -6.79 10.14
CA GLN A 317 21.59 -5.72 9.15
C GLN A 317 21.89 -6.24 7.74
N ASP A 318 22.96 -6.99 7.55
CA ASP A 318 23.33 -7.56 6.25
C ASP A 318 22.25 -8.54 5.75
N LYS A 319 21.72 -9.40 6.63
CA LYS A 319 20.62 -10.31 6.31
C LYS A 319 19.34 -9.59 5.94
N ASN A 320 19.06 -8.46 6.58
CA ASN A 320 17.90 -7.64 6.21
C ASN A 320 18.05 -6.99 4.84
N GLU A 321 19.25 -6.52 4.48
CA GLU A 321 19.51 -6.01 3.12
C GLU A 321 19.43 -7.14 2.07
N GLU A 322 20.05 -8.29 2.33
CA GLU A 322 19.93 -9.49 1.49
C GLU A 322 18.47 -9.87 1.27
N ARG A 323 17.65 -9.88 2.34
CA ARG A 323 16.21 -10.13 2.24
C ARG A 323 15.51 -9.15 1.31
N LYS A 324 15.81 -7.84 1.41
CA LYS A 324 15.21 -6.80 0.56
C LYS A 324 15.54 -7.01 -0.91
N GLU A 325 16.80 -7.36 -1.20
CA GLU A 325 17.26 -7.63 -2.57
C GLU A 325 16.58 -8.87 -3.16
N ILE A 326 16.50 -9.96 -2.39
CA ILE A 326 15.81 -11.19 -2.80
C ILE A 326 14.31 -10.92 -3.03
N VAL A 327 13.65 -10.20 -2.12
CA VAL A 327 12.24 -9.83 -2.27
C VAL A 327 12.02 -9.01 -3.53
N GLN A 328 12.88 -8.01 -3.80
CA GLN A 328 12.76 -7.18 -4.99
C GLN A 328 12.94 -7.98 -6.27
N ALA A 329 13.95 -8.85 -6.32
CA ALA A 329 14.21 -9.69 -7.49
C ALA A 329 13.02 -10.64 -7.79
N ILE A 330 12.53 -11.34 -6.77
CA ILE A 330 11.38 -12.25 -6.93
C ILE A 330 10.11 -11.47 -7.32
N TYR A 331 9.89 -10.30 -6.71
CA TYR A 331 8.74 -9.45 -7.01
C TYR A 331 8.71 -9.03 -8.49
N GLU A 332 9.82 -8.55 -9.06
CA GLU A 332 9.88 -8.16 -10.47
C GLU A 332 9.66 -9.35 -11.41
N GLU A 333 10.23 -10.50 -11.08
CA GLU A 333 10.00 -11.73 -11.84
C GLU A 333 8.53 -12.18 -11.76
N ALA A 334 7.96 -12.26 -10.56
CA ALA A 334 6.58 -12.69 -10.34
C ALA A 334 5.59 -11.74 -11.02
N LYS A 335 5.84 -10.42 -10.96
CA LYS A 335 5.05 -9.40 -11.65
C LYS A 335 4.99 -9.63 -13.17
N SER A 336 6.08 -10.12 -13.77
CA SER A 336 6.13 -10.44 -15.20
C SER A 336 5.28 -11.67 -15.58
N LEU A 337 4.90 -12.51 -14.62
CA LEU A 337 4.08 -13.71 -14.81
C LEU A 337 2.57 -13.45 -14.59
N VAL A 338 2.18 -12.26 -14.15
CA VAL A 338 0.78 -11.89 -13.86
C VAL A 338 -0.06 -11.99 -15.14
N ASP A 339 -1.15 -12.76 -15.07
CA ASP A 339 -2.16 -12.82 -16.15
C ASP A 339 -3.34 -11.88 -15.81
N PRO A 340 -3.54 -10.80 -16.58
CA PRO A 340 -4.61 -9.84 -16.32
C PRO A 340 -6.03 -10.42 -16.50
N ASN A 341 -6.16 -11.60 -17.10
CA ASN A 341 -7.45 -12.28 -17.31
C ASN A 341 -7.88 -13.16 -16.12
N LYS A 342 -6.96 -13.46 -15.20
CA LYS A 342 -7.22 -14.26 -14.01
C LYS A 342 -7.81 -13.43 -12.88
N SER A 343 -8.71 -14.05 -12.10
CA SER A 343 -9.28 -13.47 -10.90
C SER A 343 -8.37 -13.66 -9.69
N VAL A 344 -7.62 -14.76 -9.66
CA VAL A 344 -6.63 -15.10 -8.64
C VAL A 344 -5.31 -15.40 -9.32
N GLN A 345 -4.24 -14.82 -8.84
CA GLN A 345 -2.90 -15.04 -9.41
C GLN A 345 -2.22 -16.23 -8.73
N VAL A 346 -1.88 -17.27 -9.48
CA VAL A 346 -1.06 -18.40 -9.00
C VAL A 346 0.28 -18.32 -9.77
N LEU A 347 1.32 -17.87 -9.08
CA LEU A 347 2.63 -17.58 -9.67
C LEU A 347 3.65 -18.56 -9.11
N ALA A 348 4.30 -19.32 -9.97
CA ALA A 348 5.25 -20.34 -9.55
C ALA A 348 6.49 -20.32 -10.43
N LYS A 349 7.67 -20.47 -9.81
CA LYS A 349 8.96 -20.60 -10.53
C LYS A 349 9.97 -21.35 -9.68
N GLU A 350 10.93 -22.01 -10.33
CA GLU A 350 12.08 -22.63 -9.69
C GLU A 350 13.08 -21.58 -9.18
N GLY A 351 13.70 -21.83 -8.03
CA GLY A 351 14.79 -21.05 -7.47
C GLY A 351 14.37 -19.82 -6.66
N TRP A 352 13.08 -19.64 -6.38
CA TRP A 352 12.63 -18.60 -5.47
C TRP A 352 12.82 -19.02 -4.00
N ASN A 353 13.37 -18.14 -3.19
CA ASN A 353 13.57 -18.44 -1.76
C ASN A 353 12.22 -18.52 -1.02
N PRO A 354 11.85 -19.71 -0.45
CA PRO A 354 10.55 -19.89 0.20
C PRO A 354 10.33 -19.03 1.45
N GLY A 355 11.40 -18.57 2.12
CA GLY A 355 11.33 -17.73 3.31
C GLY A 355 10.73 -16.35 3.09
N VAL A 356 10.73 -15.85 1.84
CA VAL A 356 10.25 -14.48 1.52
C VAL A 356 9.00 -14.44 0.65
N LEU A 357 8.47 -15.59 0.18
CA LEU A 357 7.34 -15.62 -0.75
C LEU A 357 6.08 -14.96 -0.20
N GLY A 358 5.83 -15.06 1.12
CA GLY A 358 4.71 -14.39 1.75
C GLY A 358 4.80 -12.86 1.70
N ILE A 359 6.03 -12.30 1.71
CA ILE A 359 6.27 -10.86 1.55
C ILE A 359 5.97 -10.45 0.10
N VAL A 360 6.44 -11.24 -0.86
CA VAL A 360 6.19 -10.99 -2.29
C VAL A 360 4.70 -11.07 -2.61
N ALA A 361 4.01 -12.09 -2.09
CA ALA A 361 2.56 -12.25 -2.26
C ALA A 361 1.78 -11.04 -1.69
N GLY A 362 2.15 -10.56 -0.49
CA GLY A 362 1.55 -9.37 0.11
C GLY A 362 1.75 -8.12 -0.75
N ARG A 363 2.97 -7.90 -1.23
CA ARG A 363 3.28 -6.74 -2.07
C ARG A 363 2.55 -6.77 -3.42
N LEU A 364 2.43 -7.95 -4.03
CA LEU A 364 1.65 -8.12 -5.26
C LEU A 364 0.15 -7.93 -5.03
N LEU A 365 -0.37 -8.42 -3.90
CA LEU A 365 -1.77 -8.18 -3.50
C LEU A 365 -2.06 -6.69 -3.38
N GLU A 366 -1.20 -5.93 -2.72
CA GLU A 366 -1.36 -4.47 -2.57
C GLU A 366 -1.36 -3.75 -3.93
N GLU A 367 -0.46 -4.15 -4.84
CA GLU A 367 -0.37 -3.53 -6.15
C GLU A 367 -1.53 -3.92 -7.08
N LEU A 368 -1.88 -5.21 -7.12
CA LEU A 368 -2.86 -5.76 -8.06
C LEU A 368 -4.30 -5.62 -7.56
N GLY A 369 -4.51 -5.49 -6.24
CA GLY A 369 -5.83 -5.57 -5.62
C GLY A 369 -6.49 -6.94 -5.81
N GLN A 370 -5.70 -8.02 -5.91
CA GLN A 370 -6.16 -9.38 -6.17
C GLN A 370 -5.51 -10.37 -5.21
N THR A 371 -6.18 -11.49 -4.96
CA THR A 371 -5.59 -12.62 -4.26
C THR A 371 -4.42 -13.19 -5.04
N VAL A 372 -3.28 -13.39 -4.37
CA VAL A 372 -2.02 -13.85 -4.97
C VAL A 372 -1.46 -15.03 -4.19
N ILE A 373 -1.06 -16.06 -4.91
CA ILE A 373 -0.29 -17.21 -4.42
C ILE A 373 1.08 -17.19 -5.11
N VAL A 374 2.15 -17.24 -4.34
CA VAL A 374 3.54 -17.27 -4.84
C VAL A 374 4.21 -18.54 -4.34
N LEU A 375 4.75 -19.35 -5.25
CA LEU A 375 5.27 -20.68 -4.97
C LEU A 375 6.68 -20.88 -5.57
N ASN A 376 7.57 -21.47 -4.80
CA ASN A 376 8.83 -22.03 -5.32
C ASN A 376 8.64 -23.47 -5.75
N ILE A 377 9.16 -23.81 -6.91
CA ILE A 377 9.19 -25.19 -7.41
C ILE A 377 10.56 -25.79 -7.10
N GLU A 378 10.60 -26.92 -6.41
CA GLU A 378 11.81 -27.65 -6.09
C GLU A 378 11.49 -29.15 -6.02
N ASP A 379 12.28 -29.99 -6.67
CA ASP A 379 12.13 -31.46 -6.71
C ASP A 379 10.69 -31.93 -7.07
N GLY A 380 10.02 -31.23 -8.03
CA GLY A 380 8.67 -31.53 -8.46
C GLY A 380 7.56 -31.06 -7.50
N ARG A 381 7.90 -30.39 -6.41
CA ARG A 381 6.95 -29.81 -5.43
C ARG A 381 6.92 -28.32 -5.52
N ALA A 382 5.75 -27.75 -5.32
CA ALA A 382 5.52 -26.32 -5.21
C ALA A 382 5.22 -25.96 -3.76
N LYS A 383 6.06 -25.11 -3.14
CA LYS A 383 5.91 -24.63 -1.74
C LYS A 383 5.86 -23.11 -1.71
N GLY A 384 4.92 -22.54 -0.97
CA GLY A 384 4.86 -21.09 -0.83
C GLY A 384 3.70 -20.58 0.00
N SER A 385 3.30 -19.34 -0.30
CA SER A 385 2.34 -18.59 0.49
C SER A 385 1.29 -17.91 -0.37
N ALA A 386 0.07 -17.85 0.15
CA ALA A 386 -1.03 -17.06 -0.35
C ALA A 386 -1.23 -15.79 0.48
N ARG A 387 -1.69 -14.72 -0.18
CA ARG A 387 -2.28 -13.54 0.46
C ARG A 387 -3.57 -13.20 -0.26
N SER A 388 -4.62 -12.93 0.50
CA SER A 388 -5.96 -12.78 -0.03
C SER A 388 -6.57 -11.43 0.31
N ILE A 389 -7.34 -10.90 -0.65
CA ILE A 389 -8.22 -9.75 -0.39
C ILE A 389 -9.37 -10.18 0.54
N GLU A 390 -9.97 -9.22 1.23
CA GLU A 390 -11.06 -9.46 2.19
C GLU A 390 -12.25 -10.24 1.58
N ALA A 391 -12.54 -10.00 0.31
CA ALA A 391 -13.64 -10.65 -0.39
C ALA A 391 -13.41 -12.14 -0.68
N VAL A 392 -12.18 -12.65 -0.62
CA VAL A 392 -11.80 -14.03 -0.93
C VAL A 392 -11.23 -14.70 0.31
N ASP A 393 -12.00 -15.56 0.96
CA ASP A 393 -11.49 -16.42 2.03
C ASP A 393 -10.68 -17.58 1.42
N ILE A 394 -9.33 -17.46 1.46
CA ILE A 394 -8.44 -18.45 0.85
C ILE A 394 -8.49 -19.79 1.59
N PHE A 395 -8.75 -19.78 2.89
CA PHE A 395 -8.85 -21.00 3.67
C PHE A 395 -10.16 -21.74 3.36
N GLU A 396 -11.31 -21.03 3.33
CA GLU A 396 -12.60 -21.61 2.91
C GLU A 396 -12.52 -22.17 1.49
N ALA A 397 -11.85 -21.46 0.58
CA ALA A 397 -11.73 -21.89 -0.82
C ALA A 397 -10.93 -23.21 -0.98
N LEU A 398 -9.89 -23.40 -0.19
CA LEU A 398 -8.94 -24.51 -0.36
C LEU A 398 -9.13 -25.68 0.63
N ASN A 399 -9.68 -25.44 1.81
CA ASN A 399 -9.85 -26.46 2.83
C ASN A 399 -10.70 -27.68 2.39
N PRO A 400 -11.76 -27.54 1.53
CA PRO A 400 -12.49 -28.68 0.98
C PRO A 400 -11.68 -29.58 0.03
N HIS A 401 -10.52 -29.07 -0.43
CA HIS A 401 -9.62 -29.76 -1.37
C HIS A 401 -8.30 -30.15 -0.72
N ARG A 402 -8.36 -30.51 0.57
CA ARG A 402 -7.16 -30.77 1.39
C ARG A 402 -6.27 -31.87 0.85
N GLU A 403 -6.86 -32.84 0.11
CA GLU A 403 -6.16 -33.92 -0.57
C GLU A 403 -5.21 -33.45 -1.72
N LEU A 404 -5.37 -32.23 -2.20
CA LEU A 404 -4.48 -31.61 -3.18
C LEU A 404 -3.11 -31.29 -2.59
N PHE A 405 -3.04 -31.09 -1.28
CA PHE A 405 -1.87 -30.57 -0.61
C PHE A 405 -1.11 -31.63 0.19
N ILE A 406 0.20 -31.58 0.11
CA ILE A 406 1.10 -32.30 1.01
C ILE A 406 1.06 -31.65 2.40
N ALA A 407 1.04 -30.29 2.43
CA ALA A 407 0.84 -29.50 3.63
C ALA A 407 0.00 -28.26 3.29
N PHE A 408 -0.95 -27.92 4.16
CA PHE A 408 -1.82 -26.75 4.02
C PHE A 408 -2.25 -26.25 5.39
N GLY A 409 -2.14 -24.93 5.60
CA GLY A 409 -2.60 -24.27 6.81
C GLY A 409 -2.65 -22.75 6.65
N GLY A 410 -3.48 -22.09 7.47
CA GLY A 410 -3.64 -20.64 7.42
C GLY A 410 -5.02 -20.20 7.90
N HIS A 411 -5.41 -19.01 7.48
CA HIS A 411 -6.69 -18.37 7.79
C HIS A 411 -7.23 -17.65 6.53
N ALA A 412 -8.37 -16.96 6.65
CA ALA A 412 -9.05 -16.29 5.52
C ALA A 412 -8.12 -15.40 4.66
N GLY A 413 -7.24 -14.61 5.28
CA GLY A 413 -6.38 -13.64 4.58
C GLY A 413 -5.03 -14.17 4.13
N ALA A 414 -4.55 -15.31 4.66
CA ALA A 414 -3.23 -15.86 4.36
C ALA A 414 -3.16 -17.37 4.58
N ALA A 415 -2.43 -18.07 3.70
CA ALA A 415 -2.20 -19.51 3.84
C ALA A 415 -0.79 -19.89 3.38
N GLY A 416 -0.22 -20.89 4.04
CA GLY A 416 0.97 -21.61 3.60
C GLY A 416 0.58 -22.93 2.97
N MET A 417 1.29 -23.35 1.91
CA MET A 417 0.95 -24.58 1.21
C MET A 417 2.16 -25.27 0.58
N THR A 418 2.04 -26.59 0.45
CA THR A 418 2.95 -27.43 -0.35
C THR A 418 2.10 -28.43 -1.12
N LEU A 419 2.34 -28.55 -2.43
CA LEU A 419 1.63 -29.46 -3.33
C LEU A 419 2.58 -29.96 -4.42
N GLU A 420 2.19 -31.02 -5.14
CA GLU A 420 2.92 -31.45 -6.32
C GLU A 420 2.82 -30.39 -7.43
N ALA A 421 3.91 -30.08 -8.12
CA ALA A 421 3.96 -29.01 -9.14
C ALA A 421 2.98 -29.25 -10.30
N GLU A 422 2.65 -30.52 -10.59
CA GLU A 422 1.66 -30.91 -11.60
C GLU A 422 0.23 -30.47 -11.25
N GLN A 423 -0.03 -30.11 -10.01
CA GLN A 423 -1.36 -29.68 -9.51
C GLN A 423 -1.59 -28.16 -9.57
N LEU A 424 -0.63 -27.38 -10.06
CA LEU A 424 -0.74 -25.91 -10.10
C LEU A 424 -1.92 -25.42 -10.95
N ASP A 425 -2.18 -26.08 -12.09
CA ASP A 425 -3.33 -25.75 -12.94
C ASP A 425 -4.65 -26.07 -12.22
N THR A 426 -4.72 -27.22 -11.54
CA THR A 426 -5.89 -27.61 -10.72
C THR A 426 -6.13 -26.60 -9.60
N LEU A 427 -5.10 -26.16 -8.91
CA LEU A 427 -5.20 -25.11 -7.88
C LEU A 427 -5.78 -23.80 -8.44
N SER A 428 -5.29 -23.36 -9.61
CA SER A 428 -5.81 -22.17 -10.28
C SER A 428 -7.28 -22.33 -10.68
N GLU A 429 -7.69 -23.50 -11.20
CA GLU A 429 -9.08 -23.77 -11.58
C GLU A 429 -10.04 -23.79 -10.38
N ILE A 430 -9.63 -24.36 -9.25
CA ILE A 430 -10.40 -24.38 -8.00
C ILE A 430 -10.71 -22.94 -7.57
N LEU A 431 -9.69 -22.07 -7.53
CA LEU A 431 -9.82 -20.69 -7.09
C LEU A 431 -10.68 -19.85 -8.05
N GLU A 432 -10.49 -19.99 -9.36
CA GLU A 432 -11.35 -19.33 -10.36
C GLU A 432 -12.80 -19.77 -10.23
N THR A 433 -13.03 -21.06 -9.98
CA THR A 433 -14.38 -21.62 -9.77
C THR A 433 -15.00 -21.07 -8.49
N TYR A 434 -14.26 -21.03 -7.39
CA TYR A 434 -14.73 -20.47 -6.12
C TYR A 434 -15.18 -19.01 -6.26
N VAL A 435 -14.33 -18.17 -6.88
CA VAL A 435 -14.62 -16.75 -7.13
C VAL A 435 -15.89 -16.60 -7.99
N LYS A 436 -16.01 -17.40 -9.04
CA LYS A 436 -17.15 -17.38 -9.95
C LYS A 436 -18.44 -17.84 -9.27
N ASP A 437 -18.41 -18.95 -8.54
CA ASP A 437 -19.59 -19.53 -7.90
C ASP A 437 -20.13 -18.67 -6.75
N LYS A 438 -19.24 -18.01 -6.02
CA LYS A 438 -19.59 -17.03 -4.99
C LYS A 438 -20.00 -15.67 -5.57
N GLY A 439 -19.77 -15.41 -6.86
CA GLY A 439 -20.04 -14.11 -7.49
C GLY A 439 -19.17 -12.98 -6.95
N ILE A 440 -17.94 -13.30 -6.52
CA ILE A 440 -17.01 -12.34 -5.92
C ILE A 440 -16.41 -11.44 -7.00
N ASP A 441 -16.39 -10.15 -6.78
CA ASP A 441 -15.57 -9.22 -7.54
C ASP A 441 -14.10 -9.30 -7.06
N ALA A 442 -13.36 -10.27 -7.61
CA ALA A 442 -11.96 -10.52 -7.23
C ALA A 442 -10.98 -9.44 -7.71
N LYS A 443 -11.47 -8.45 -8.46
CA LYS A 443 -10.74 -7.23 -8.87
C LYS A 443 -11.30 -5.99 -8.18
N GLY A 444 -12.19 -6.20 -7.22
CA GLY A 444 -12.76 -5.16 -6.39
C GLY A 444 -11.68 -4.53 -5.50
N LYS A 445 -11.77 -3.21 -5.35
CA LYS A 445 -10.87 -2.49 -4.46
C LYS A 445 -11.20 -2.77 -3.01
N ASN A 446 -10.19 -2.98 -2.19
CA ASN A 446 -10.38 -3.03 -0.73
C ASN A 446 -11.03 -1.73 -0.23
N THR A 447 -11.77 -1.84 0.86
CA THR A 447 -12.40 -0.68 1.48
C THR A 447 -11.37 0.09 2.31
N LEU A 448 -11.32 1.42 2.10
CA LEU A 448 -10.61 2.35 2.98
C LEU A 448 -11.65 3.11 3.80
N TYR A 449 -11.61 2.91 5.12
CA TYR A 449 -12.46 3.66 6.02
C TYR A 449 -11.82 5.02 6.32
N LEU A 450 -12.61 6.06 6.12
CA LEU A 450 -12.25 7.45 6.43
C LEU A 450 -12.89 7.80 7.77
N ASP A 451 -12.06 8.10 8.75
CA ASP A 451 -12.53 8.34 10.13
C ASP A 451 -13.23 9.71 10.29
N GLU A 452 -12.71 10.74 9.64
CA GLU A 452 -13.22 12.12 9.80
C GLU A 452 -12.89 12.95 8.56
N GLU A 453 -13.77 13.92 8.22
CA GLU A 453 -13.45 14.99 7.28
C GLU A 453 -12.77 16.14 8.02
N LEU A 454 -11.59 16.57 7.55
CA LEU A 454 -10.85 17.67 8.13
C LEU A 454 -10.81 18.87 7.19
N ASP A 455 -11.10 20.05 7.73
CA ASP A 455 -10.88 21.30 7.03
C ASP A 455 -9.44 21.79 7.24
N LEU A 456 -8.73 22.04 6.13
CA LEU A 456 -7.34 22.53 6.17
C LEU A 456 -7.16 23.80 7.01
N GLU A 457 -8.16 24.69 7.04
CA GLU A 457 -8.07 25.94 7.81
C GLU A 457 -8.13 25.71 9.32
N SER A 458 -8.71 24.58 9.75
CA SER A 458 -8.80 24.21 11.18
C SER A 458 -7.62 23.35 11.66
N LEU A 459 -6.78 22.84 10.75
CA LEU A 459 -5.65 21.97 11.09
C LEU A 459 -4.56 22.75 11.85
N SER A 460 -4.16 22.22 12.98
CA SER A 460 -3.13 22.79 13.85
C SER A 460 -2.24 21.69 14.44
N LEU A 461 -1.09 22.08 15.00
CA LEU A 461 -0.26 21.16 15.78
C LEU A 461 -0.98 20.60 17.00
N GLU A 462 -1.92 21.34 17.58
CA GLU A 462 -2.74 20.85 18.70
C GLU A 462 -3.68 19.72 18.24
N THR A 463 -4.25 19.84 17.05
CA THR A 463 -5.06 18.77 16.45
C THR A 463 -4.24 17.50 16.33
N VAL A 464 -3.02 17.57 15.77
CA VAL A 464 -2.14 16.40 15.64
C VAL A 464 -1.80 15.80 16.98
N LYS A 465 -1.37 16.60 17.95
CA LYS A 465 -1.05 16.13 19.32
C LYS A 465 -2.24 15.44 20.00
N SER A 466 -3.46 15.90 19.70
CA SER A 466 -4.66 15.23 20.20
C SER A 466 -4.79 13.80 19.67
N PHE A 467 -4.47 13.58 18.38
CA PHE A 467 -4.48 12.25 17.79
C PHE A 467 -3.26 11.41 18.18
N GLU A 468 -2.08 12.00 18.33
CA GLU A 468 -0.87 11.30 18.79
C GLU A 468 -1.07 10.65 20.18
N ARG A 469 -1.91 11.21 21.03
CA ARG A 469 -2.28 10.62 22.34
C ARG A 469 -3.07 9.31 22.21
N LEU A 470 -3.58 9.00 21.04
CA LEU A 470 -4.27 7.74 20.77
C LEU A 470 -3.30 6.59 20.44
N ALA A 471 -2.01 6.89 20.21
CA ALA A 471 -0.95 5.89 20.02
C ALA A 471 -0.77 5.02 21.30
N PRO A 472 -0.18 3.82 21.19
CA PRO A 472 0.37 3.19 19.98
C PRO A 472 -0.73 2.70 19.04
N PHE A 473 -0.48 2.82 17.73
CA PHE A 473 -1.39 2.38 16.69
C PHE A 473 -1.02 0.98 16.16
N GLY A 474 -2.02 0.23 15.71
CA GLY A 474 -1.87 -1.12 15.17
C GLY A 474 -3.21 -1.78 14.94
N MET A 475 -3.26 -3.11 15.01
CA MET A 475 -4.51 -3.86 14.85
C MET A 475 -5.53 -3.41 15.92
N ASP A 476 -6.78 -3.24 15.54
CA ASP A 476 -7.91 -2.77 16.35
C ASP A 476 -7.77 -1.36 16.98
N ASN A 477 -6.61 -0.72 16.81
CA ASN A 477 -6.39 0.70 17.08
C ASN A 477 -5.65 1.36 15.93
N GLN A 478 -6.25 1.36 14.75
CA GLN A 478 -5.62 1.86 13.53
C GLN A 478 -5.34 3.36 13.59
N LYS A 479 -4.25 3.79 12.93
CA LYS A 479 -3.94 5.20 12.74
C LYS A 479 -5.07 5.86 11.97
N PRO A 480 -5.62 7.00 12.44
CA PRO A 480 -6.77 7.63 11.79
C PRO A 480 -6.47 8.08 10.37
N VAL A 481 -7.40 7.80 9.47
CA VAL A 481 -7.36 8.27 8.07
C VAL A 481 -8.38 9.36 7.86
N PHE A 482 -7.92 10.50 7.42
CA PHE A 482 -8.71 11.71 7.26
C PHE A 482 -9.02 12.01 5.81
N TYR A 483 -10.21 12.50 5.56
CA TYR A 483 -10.64 13.00 4.28
C TYR A 483 -10.44 14.50 4.17
N ILE A 484 -9.80 14.95 3.10
CA ILE A 484 -9.55 16.36 2.82
C ILE A 484 -9.99 16.69 1.39
N ARG A 485 -10.74 17.77 1.25
CA ARG A 485 -11.21 18.31 -0.04
C ARG A 485 -11.21 19.83 -0.05
N ASP A 486 -11.64 20.43 -1.18
CA ASP A 486 -11.81 21.87 -1.35
C ASP A 486 -10.53 22.68 -1.12
N PHE A 487 -9.40 22.19 -1.64
CA PHE A 487 -8.10 22.85 -1.60
C PHE A 487 -7.54 23.04 -3.02
N GLN A 488 -6.50 23.85 -3.13
CA GLN A 488 -5.73 24.03 -4.36
C GLN A 488 -4.36 23.35 -4.25
N VAL A 489 -3.93 22.68 -5.31
CA VAL A 489 -2.56 22.20 -5.45
C VAL A 489 -1.69 23.33 -5.97
N GLU A 490 -0.84 23.91 -5.11
CA GLU A 490 0.09 24.98 -5.50
C GLU A 490 1.28 24.43 -6.28
N ASN A 491 1.77 23.28 -5.88
CA ASN A 491 2.92 22.63 -6.49
C ASN A 491 2.85 21.12 -6.31
N ALA A 492 3.31 20.38 -7.31
CA ALA A 492 3.51 18.95 -7.28
C ALA A 492 4.89 18.63 -7.87
N ARG A 493 5.73 17.91 -7.13
CA ARG A 493 7.06 17.52 -7.58
C ARG A 493 7.44 16.15 -7.09
N SER A 494 8.32 15.48 -7.82
CA SER A 494 9.00 14.27 -7.34
C SER A 494 10.08 14.61 -6.31
N MET A 495 10.39 13.64 -5.45
CA MET A 495 11.45 13.73 -4.44
C MET A 495 12.02 12.34 -4.10
N GLY A 496 13.15 12.34 -3.38
CA GLY A 496 13.83 11.11 -2.96
C GLY A 496 14.77 10.55 -4.02
N ALA A 497 15.43 9.44 -3.69
CA ALA A 497 16.36 8.78 -4.60
C ALA A 497 15.59 8.26 -5.84
N GLY A 498 16.08 8.61 -7.04
CA GLY A 498 15.44 8.23 -8.30
C GLY A 498 14.07 8.84 -8.52
N ASP A 499 13.76 9.99 -7.88
CA ASP A 499 12.45 10.66 -8.01
C ASP A 499 11.24 9.75 -7.66
N SER A 500 11.45 8.83 -6.71
CA SER A 500 10.49 7.77 -6.40
C SER A 500 9.23 8.22 -5.66
N HIS A 501 9.27 9.37 -4.96
CA HIS A 501 8.17 9.83 -4.11
C HIS A 501 7.59 11.14 -4.64
N LEU A 502 6.33 11.40 -4.30
CA LEU A 502 5.61 12.63 -4.65
C LEU A 502 5.53 13.55 -3.43
N LYS A 503 5.75 14.84 -3.65
CA LYS A 503 5.50 15.89 -2.68
C LYS A 503 4.56 16.92 -3.29
N LEU A 504 3.41 17.14 -2.64
CA LEU A 504 2.47 18.19 -2.99
C LEU A 504 2.56 19.33 -1.99
N LYS A 505 2.30 20.54 -2.46
CA LYS A 505 1.96 21.68 -1.61
C LYS A 505 0.52 22.04 -1.88
N ILE A 506 -0.33 21.96 -0.86
CA ILE A 506 -1.76 22.24 -0.96
C ILE A 506 -2.11 23.44 -0.09
N SER A 507 -3.14 24.20 -0.48
CA SER A 507 -3.58 25.39 0.26
C SER A 507 -5.09 25.59 0.21
N LYS A 508 -5.63 26.21 1.27
CA LYS A 508 -7.00 26.71 1.36
C LYS A 508 -7.00 27.97 2.22
N GLY A 509 -7.51 29.08 1.69
CA GLY A 509 -7.47 30.35 2.40
C GLY A 509 -6.02 30.76 2.74
N THR A 510 -5.73 30.88 4.03
CA THR A 510 -4.38 31.19 4.54
C THR A 510 -3.59 29.94 4.97
N ALA A 511 -4.22 28.79 5.00
CA ALA A 511 -3.60 27.53 5.39
C ALA A 511 -2.84 26.91 4.22
N SER A 512 -1.64 26.36 4.48
CA SER A 512 -0.83 25.68 3.49
C SER A 512 -0.05 24.54 4.15
N PHE A 513 -0.12 23.34 3.53
CA PHE A 513 0.50 22.12 4.06
C PHE A 513 1.24 21.35 2.96
N GLU A 514 2.23 20.59 3.39
CA GLU A 514 2.92 19.62 2.57
C GLU A 514 2.24 18.26 2.69
N VAL A 515 2.05 17.60 1.54
CA VAL A 515 1.56 16.22 1.44
C VAL A 515 2.66 15.37 0.83
N VAL A 516 3.00 14.27 1.47
CA VAL A 516 3.98 13.29 0.96
C VAL A 516 3.25 12.01 0.56
N ALA A 517 3.60 11.48 -0.61
CA ALA A 517 3.10 10.21 -1.12
C ALA A 517 4.27 9.33 -1.57
N PHE A 518 4.50 8.24 -0.87
CA PHE A 518 5.57 7.31 -1.20
C PHE A 518 5.25 6.53 -2.49
N GLY A 519 6.28 6.27 -3.31
CA GLY A 519 6.17 5.50 -4.53
C GLY A 519 5.42 6.17 -5.70
N GLN A 520 4.97 7.45 -5.56
CA GLN A 520 4.14 8.12 -6.56
C GLN A 520 4.85 9.26 -7.30
N GLY A 521 6.18 9.31 -7.30
CA GLY A 521 6.95 10.39 -7.90
C GLY A 521 6.68 10.58 -9.39
N SER A 522 6.48 9.51 -10.15
CA SER A 522 6.15 9.53 -11.58
C SER A 522 4.84 10.25 -11.92
N LYS A 523 3.93 10.39 -10.96
CA LYS A 523 2.62 11.05 -11.13
C LYS A 523 2.62 12.55 -10.85
N ALA A 524 3.77 13.17 -10.56
CA ALA A 524 3.85 14.59 -10.19
C ALA A 524 3.19 15.52 -11.23
N THR A 525 3.41 15.27 -12.51
CA THR A 525 2.78 16.05 -13.60
C THR A 525 1.26 15.94 -13.59
N GLU A 526 0.70 14.77 -13.33
CA GLU A 526 -0.74 14.54 -13.26
C GLU A 526 -1.36 15.29 -12.10
N PHE A 527 -0.77 15.16 -10.89
CA PHE A 527 -1.24 15.86 -9.69
C PHE A 527 -1.18 17.39 -9.81
N SER A 528 -0.26 17.92 -10.62
CA SER A 528 -0.18 19.37 -10.87
C SER A 528 -1.30 19.92 -11.77
N GLN A 529 -1.98 19.06 -12.50
CA GLN A 529 -2.96 19.47 -13.54
C GLN A 529 -4.42 19.21 -13.13
N VAL A 530 -4.67 18.29 -12.20
CA VAL A 530 -6.04 17.94 -11.80
C VAL A 530 -6.66 19.02 -10.92
N LYS A 531 -7.95 19.21 -11.10
CA LYS A 531 -8.82 20.00 -10.22
C LYS A 531 -9.70 19.05 -9.40
N GLN A 532 -10.29 19.55 -8.33
CA GLN A 532 -11.17 18.75 -7.47
C GLN A 532 -10.53 17.47 -6.98
N LEU A 533 -9.23 17.58 -6.62
CA LEU A 533 -8.50 16.50 -5.97
C LEU A 533 -9.04 16.32 -4.55
N GLU A 534 -9.26 15.08 -4.18
CA GLU A 534 -9.63 14.65 -2.84
C GLU A 534 -8.54 13.72 -2.33
N LEU A 535 -8.20 13.84 -1.06
CA LEU A 535 -7.13 13.08 -0.43
C LEU A 535 -7.64 12.31 0.79
N ALA A 536 -7.21 11.07 0.90
CA ALA A 536 -7.18 10.31 2.13
C ALA A 536 -5.77 10.41 2.71
N VAL A 537 -5.63 10.93 3.93
CA VAL A 537 -4.34 11.21 4.54
C VAL A 537 -4.29 10.77 6.00
N THR A 538 -3.09 10.46 6.49
CA THR A 538 -2.79 10.45 7.92
C THR A 538 -2.01 11.71 8.30
N LEU A 539 -2.11 12.11 9.57
CA LEU A 539 -1.38 13.26 10.10
C LEU A 539 -0.02 12.82 10.67
N SER A 540 1.00 13.63 10.46
CA SER A 540 2.33 13.41 10.99
C SER A 540 2.99 14.72 11.38
N VAL A 541 3.92 14.67 12.31
CA VAL A 541 4.77 15.80 12.69
C VAL A 541 6.14 15.60 12.07
N ASN A 542 6.60 16.56 11.29
CA ASN A 542 7.96 16.58 10.75
C ASN A 542 8.83 17.55 11.55
N GLN A 543 9.92 17.04 12.11
CA GLN A 543 10.93 17.85 12.80
C GLN A 543 12.19 17.95 11.94
N TRP A 544 12.50 19.16 11.47
CA TRP A 544 13.66 19.40 10.65
C TRP A 544 14.32 20.72 11.04
N ASN A 545 15.64 20.70 11.30
CA ASN A 545 16.41 21.87 11.71
C ASN A 545 15.81 22.65 12.90
N GLY A 546 15.22 21.94 13.87
CA GLY A 546 14.59 22.55 15.05
C GLY A 546 13.20 23.18 14.78
N GLN A 547 12.68 23.04 13.57
CA GLN A 547 11.30 23.44 13.25
C GLN A 547 10.39 22.23 13.26
N THR A 548 9.28 22.36 13.96
CA THR A 548 8.22 21.35 14.00
C THR A 548 7.08 21.80 13.08
N THR A 549 6.79 21.00 12.06
CA THR A 549 5.75 21.30 11.07
C THR A 549 4.79 20.12 10.94
N LEU A 550 3.51 20.43 10.74
CA LEU A 550 2.50 19.44 10.39
C LEU A 550 2.70 19.01 8.94
N GLN A 551 2.73 17.70 8.70
CA GLN A 551 2.83 17.08 7.38
C GLN A 551 1.68 16.08 7.19
N LEU A 552 1.14 16.03 5.99
CA LEU A 552 0.11 15.08 5.61
C LEU A 552 0.75 13.92 4.85
N MET A 553 0.45 12.69 5.25
CA MET A 553 0.92 11.48 4.58
C MET A 553 -0.23 10.92 3.74
N MET A 554 -0.10 10.95 2.43
CA MET A 554 -1.15 10.48 1.51
C MET A 554 -1.28 8.96 1.57
N VAL A 555 -2.46 8.48 1.90
CA VAL A 555 -2.86 7.07 1.84
C VAL A 555 -3.42 6.77 0.45
N ASP A 556 -4.32 7.63 -0.03
CA ASP A 556 -4.92 7.47 -1.35
C ASP A 556 -5.40 8.83 -1.89
N ALA A 557 -5.69 8.88 -3.18
CA ALA A 557 -6.19 10.07 -3.84
C ALA A 557 -7.25 9.74 -4.89
N ARG A 558 -8.28 10.58 -5.01
CA ARG A 558 -9.26 10.50 -6.08
C ARG A 558 -9.60 11.89 -6.62
N VAL A 559 -10.17 11.92 -7.77
CA VAL A 559 -10.62 13.16 -8.42
C VAL A 559 -12.12 13.07 -8.66
N ASP A 560 -12.85 14.07 -8.20
CA ASP A 560 -14.26 14.20 -8.50
C ASP A 560 -14.45 14.76 -9.93
N GLY A 561 -15.14 14.00 -10.80
CA GLY A 561 -15.36 14.35 -12.20
C GLY A 561 -14.27 13.89 -13.16
N VAL A 562 -14.23 14.56 -14.34
CA VAL A 562 -13.32 14.21 -15.43
C VAL A 562 -11.95 14.85 -15.25
N GLN A 563 -10.90 14.04 -15.30
CA GLN A 563 -9.52 14.51 -15.22
C GLN A 563 -9.04 15.02 -16.59
N LEU A 564 -8.60 16.28 -16.66
CA LEU A 564 -8.19 16.92 -17.90
C LEU A 564 -6.69 17.19 -17.90
N PHE A 565 -5.97 16.58 -18.84
CA PHE A 565 -4.51 16.67 -18.94
C PHE A 565 -4.05 17.42 -20.19
N ASN A 566 -3.18 18.42 -19.97
CA ASN A 566 -2.53 19.14 -21.04
C ASN A 566 -1.20 18.48 -21.41
N ILE A 567 -1.17 17.80 -22.56
CA ILE A 567 0.04 17.16 -23.11
C ILE A 567 0.44 17.77 -24.47
N ARG A 568 0.07 19.03 -24.73
CA ARG A 568 0.36 19.73 -26.01
C ARG A 568 1.84 20.03 -26.22
N SER A 569 2.66 19.98 -25.17
CA SER A 569 4.11 20.14 -25.32
C SER A 569 4.71 18.99 -26.14
N LYS A 570 5.68 19.31 -27.02
CA LYS A 570 6.39 18.30 -27.82
C LYS A 570 7.23 17.32 -26.97
N SER A 571 7.63 17.74 -25.78
CA SER A 571 8.44 16.94 -24.85
C SER A 571 7.63 15.94 -24.05
N VAL A 572 6.30 16.00 -24.07
CA VAL A 572 5.44 15.08 -23.31
C VAL A 572 5.06 13.90 -24.20
N GLU A 573 5.44 12.72 -23.77
CA GLU A 573 5.06 11.45 -24.41
C GLU A 573 3.58 11.13 -24.17
N LEU A 574 3.00 10.30 -25.05
CA LEU A 574 1.64 9.84 -24.87
C LEU A 574 1.61 8.80 -23.72
N PRO A 575 0.57 8.81 -22.88
CA PRO A 575 0.45 7.83 -21.80
C PRO A 575 0.29 6.42 -22.37
N GLU A 576 1.07 5.49 -21.86
CA GLU A 576 1.03 4.09 -22.29
C GLU A 576 -0.33 3.45 -21.98
N GLY A 577 -0.79 2.57 -22.87
CA GLY A 577 -2.04 1.81 -22.69
C GLY A 577 -3.33 2.64 -22.83
N VAL A 578 -3.26 3.96 -23.06
CA VAL A 578 -4.44 4.80 -23.27
C VAL A 578 -4.77 4.88 -24.76
N PRO A 579 -6.01 4.57 -25.19
CA PRO A 579 -6.45 4.71 -26.58
C PRO A 579 -6.23 6.11 -27.12
N VAL A 580 -5.83 6.19 -28.41
CA VAL A 580 -5.52 7.44 -29.07
C VAL A 580 -6.55 7.73 -30.17
N LEU A 581 -7.25 8.86 -30.07
CA LEU A 581 -8.05 9.42 -31.15
C LEU A 581 -7.13 10.14 -32.13
N ASP A 582 -6.89 9.50 -33.27
CA ASP A 582 -6.16 10.07 -34.39
C ASP A 582 -7.08 10.20 -35.61
N PHE A 583 -7.55 11.42 -35.85
CA PHE A 583 -8.47 11.74 -36.97
C PHE A 583 -7.80 11.68 -38.34
N THR A 584 -6.52 11.37 -38.42
CA THR A 584 -5.80 11.08 -39.68
C THR A 584 -5.81 9.61 -40.06
N SER A 585 -6.29 8.73 -39.18
CA SER A 585 -6.41 7.28 -39.35
C SER A 585 -7.86 6.82 -39.09
N ASP A 586 -8.14 5.55 -39.34
CA ASP A 586 -9.44 4.97 -39.00
C ASP A 586 -9.68 5.02 -37.48
N LEU A 587 -10.80 5.60 -37.08
CA LEU A 587 -11.18 5.69 -35.68
C LEU A 587 -11.55 4.31 -35.13
N PRO A 588 -11.14 3.97 -33.93
CA PRO A 588 -11.53 2.73 -33.28
C PRO A 588 -13.06 2.66 -33.11
N LYS A 589 -13.67 1.52 -33.45
CA LYS A 589 -15.13 1.34 -33.48
C LYS A 589 -15.82 1.39 -32.13
N MET A 590 -15.11 1.10 -31.05
CA MET A 590 -15.56 1.27 -29.65
C MET A 590 -14.34 1.45 -28.75
N LEU A 591 -14.41 2.44 -27.87
CA LEU A 591 -13.38 2.70 -26.85
C LEU A 591 -13.90 2.17 -25.52
N SER A 592 -13.40 1.03 -25.07
CA SER A 592 -13.76 0.46 -23.77
C SER A 592 -12.90 1.01 -22.62
N SER A 593 -12.06 2.00 -22.87
CA SER A 593 -11.15 2.57 -21.86
C SER A 593 -11.80 3.76 -21.13
N PRO A 594 -11.60 3.90 -19.82
CA PRO A 594 -12.04 5.06 -19.06
C PRO A 594 -11.24 6.34 -19.39
N ALA A 595 -10.15 6.23 -20.16
CA ALA A 595 -9.31 7.35 -20.54
C ALA A 595 -9.08 7.40 -22.05
N ILE A 596 -8.82 8.61 -22.57
CA ILE A 596 -8.58 8.82 -24.01
C ILE A 596 -7.56 9.92 -24.25
N VAL A 597 -6.75 9.77 -25.31
CA VAL A 597 -5.87 10.81 -25.84
C VAL A 597 -6.49 11.43 -27.08
N VAL A 598 -6.74 12.74 -27.09
CA VAL A 598 -7.07 13.51 -28.29
C VAL A 598 -5.77 13.95 -28.92
N LYS A 599 -5.28 13.19 -29.92
CA LYS A 599 -3.96 13.39 -30.54
C LYS A 599 -3.97 14.60 -31.48
N ASN A 600 -4.92 14.66 -32.36
CA ASN A 600 -5.05 15.75 -33.34
C ASN A 600 -6.48 16.28 -33.44
N ILE A 601 -6.61 17.47 -34.01
CA ILE A 601 -7.88 18.15 -34.15
C ILE A 601 -8.42 17.93 -35.57
N PRO A 602 -9.66 17.40 -35.72
CA PRO A 602 -10.29 17.27 -37.02
C PRO A 602 -10.65 18.66 -37.62
N GLU A 603 -10.79 18.74 -38.93
CA GLU A 603 -11.26 19.98 -39.59
C GLU A 603 -12.68 20.41 -39.15
N ASN A 604 -13.50 19.43 -38.74
CA ASN A 604 -14.82 19.66 -38.15
C ASN A 604 -14.89 19.00 -36.78
N LEU A 605 -15.09 19.79 -35.75
CA LEU A 605 -15.14 19.31 -34.36
C LEU A 605 -16.39 18.48 -34.02
N SER A 606 -17.40 18.41 -34.88
CA SER A 606 -18.64 17.67 -34.61
C SER A 606 -18.38 16.20 -34.26
N LEU A 607 -17.43 15.57 -34.95
CA LEU A 607 -17.07 14.18 -34.69
C LEU A 607 -16.37 14.01 -33.33
N LEU A 608 -15.47 14.93 -32.96
CA LEU A 608 -14.82 14.91 -31.65
C LEU A 608 -15.85 15.16 -30.54
N LYS A 609 -16.75 16.13 -30.71
CA LYS A 609 -17.84 16.39 -29.77
C LYS A 609 -18.71 15.14 -29.57
N GLN A 610 -19.10 14.49 -30.68
CA GLN A 610 -19.90 13.28 -30.64
C GLN A 610 -19.23 12.18 -29.84
N VAL A 611 -17.96 11.86 -30.10
CA VAL A 611 -17.20 10.81 -29.37
C VAL A 611 -17.11 11.12 -27.88
N LEU A 612 -16.86 12.38 -27.50
CA LEU A 612 -16.71 12.73 -26.07
C LEU A 612 -18.06 12.81 -25.34
N GLN A 613 -19.15 13.08 -26.03
CA GLN A 613 -20.51 13.16 -25.47
C GLN A 613 -21.21 11.80 -25.38
N GLU A 614 -20.87 10.85 -26.26
CA GLU A 614 -21.45 9.50 -26.28
C GLU A 614 -20.81 8.54 -25.24
N GLN A 615 -19.63 8.88 -24.74
CA GLN A 615 -18.89 8.04 -23.80
C GLN A 615 -18.50 8.80 -22.52
N ASN A 616 -18.63 8.14 -21.38
CA ASN A 616 -18.20 8.68 -20.09
C ASN A 616 -16.72 8.39 -19.86
N PHE A 617 -15.86 9.38 -20.13
CA PHE A 617 -14.45 9.27 -19.82
C PHE A 617 -14.15 9.80 -18.42
N SER A 618 -13.33 9.06 -17.66
CA SER A 618 -12.77 9.53 -16.40
C SER A 618 -11.55 10.43 -16.60
N ALA A 619 -10.86 10.31 -17.76
CA ALA A 619 -9.70 11.14 -18.08
C ALA A 619 -9.59 11.46 -19.59
N ILE A 620 -9.21 12.70 -19.91
CA ILE A 620 -8.97 13.15 -21.29
C ILE A 620 -7.61 13.85 -21.35
N TYR A 621 -6.75 13.34 -22.24
CA TYR A 621 -5.43 13.91 -22.51
C TYR A 621 -5.47 14.69 -23.83
N PHE A 622 -5.23 16.01 -23.79
CA PHE A 622 -5.25 16.88 -24.96
C PHE A 622 -3.84 17.09 -25.50
N LYS A 623 -3.50 16.41 -26.61
CA LYS A 623 -2.29 16.64 -27.42
C LYS A 623 -2.55 17.73 -28.46
N ASN A 624 -3.71 17.70 -29.10
CA ASN A 624 -4.25 18.70 -30.00
C ASN A 624 -3.29 19.11 -31.14
N ASP A 625 -2.62 18.15 -31.77
CA ASP A 625 -1.78 18.41 -32.92
C ASP A 625 -2.62 19.01 -34.09
N ILE A 626 -2.17 20.11 -34.66
CA ILE A 626 -2.85 20.81 -35.75
C ILE A 626 -2.00 20.74 -37.01
N ALA A 627 -2.43 19.96 -38.00
CA ALA A 627 -1.69 19.79 -39.25
C ALA A 627 -1.67 21.05 -40.12
N LYS A 628 -2.80 21.79 -40.15
CA LYS A 628 -2.97 23.04 -40.90
C LYS A 628 -3.42 24.15 -39.96
N ALA A 629 -2.46 24.94 -39.47
CA ALA A 629 -2.66 25.92 -38.40
C ALA A 629 -3.32 27.21 -38.94
N TYR A 630 -4.60 27.14 -39.34
CA TYR A 630 -5.35 28.32 -39.83
C TYR A 630 -5.50 29.39 -38.76
N TYR A 631 -5.50 29.04 -37.47
CA TYR A 631 -5.55 30.02 -36.39
C TYR A 631 -4.34 30.98 -36.36
N LEU A 632 -3.19 30.59 -36.95
CA LEU A 632 -2.02 31.45 -37.10
C LEU A 632 -2.12 32.38 -38.35
N THR A 633 -2.84 31.96 -39.38
CA THR A 633 -2.94 32.67 -40.64
C THR A 633 -4.24 33.47 -40.80
N GLY A 634 -5.26 33.14 -40.00
CA GLY A 634 -6.60 33.68 -40.08
C GLY A 634 -7.39 33.14 -41.26
N TYR A 635 -8.50 33.80 -41.54
CA TYR A 635 -9.43 33.46 -42.62
C TYR A 635 -9.39 34.43 -43.82
N GLY A 636 -8.38 35.32 -43.86
CA GLY A 636 -8.17 36.32 -44.90
C GLY A 636 -8.88 37.65 -44.66
N THR A 637 -8.11 38.73 -44.75
CA THR A 637 -8.67 40.09 -44.62
C THR A 637 -9.23 40.58 -45.97
N ARG A 638 -10.13 41.56 -45.91
CA ARG A 638 -10.66 42.21 -47.11
C ARG A 638 -9.55 42.76 -48.04
N GLU A 639 -8.47 43.27 -47.44
CA GLU A 639 -7.31 43.75 -48.18
C GLU A 639 -6.57 42.62 -48.90
N GLN A 640 -6.40 41.47 -48.24
CA GLN A 640 -5.76 40.30 -48.84
C GLN A 640 -6.58 39.76 -50.01
N PHE A 641 -7.88 39.63 -49.85
CA PHE A 641 -8.79 39.24 -50.95
C PHE A 641 -8.75 40.23 -52.09
N ALA A 642 -8.77 41.53 -51.79
CA ALA A 642 -8.69 42.59 -52.85
C ALA A 642 -7.34 42.55 -53.60
N LYS A 643 -6.25 42.28 -52.87
CA LYS A 643 -4.90 42.15 -53.44
C LYS A 643 -4.79 40.90 -54.32
N LEU A 644 -5.32 39.77 -53.88
CA LEU A 644 -5.40 38.54 -54.66
C LEU A 644 -6.21 38.77 -55.90
N TYR A 645 -7.43 39.34 -55.81
CA TYR A 645 -8.30 39.64 -56.97
C TYR A 645 -7.62 40.54 -58.00
N LYS A 646 -6.99 41.63 -57.58
CA LYS A 646 -6.25 42.52 -58.49
C LYS A 646 -5.09 41.79 -59.19
N THR A 647 -4.38 40.92 -58.51
CA THR A 647 -3.26 40.21 -59.10
C THR A 647 -3.73 39.19 -60.14
N ILE A 648 -4.73 38.37 -59.82
CA ILE A 648 -5.28 37.40 -60.79
C ILE A 648 -5.95 38.02 -61.93
N TYR A 649 -6.55 39.22 -61.78
CA TYR A 649 -7.17 39.96 -62.87
C TYR A 649 -6.14 40.46 -63.89
N GLN A 650 -4.92 40.77 -63.44
CA GLN A 650 -3.78 41.13 -64.27
C GLN A 650 -3.19 39.96 -65.06
N PHE A 651 -3.26 38.77 -64.46
CA PHE A 651 -2.76 37.52 -65.02
C PHE A 651 -3.92 36.54 -65.18
N PRO A 652 -4.74 36.66 -66.25
CA PRO A 652 -6.01 35.95 -66.31
C PRO A 652 -5.94 34.45 -66.45
N GLU A 653 -4.77 33.89 -66.69
CA GLU A 653 -4.51 32.49 -66.74
C GLU A 653 -3.23 32.21 -65.94
N PHE A 654 -3.31 31.29 -64.93
CA PHE A 654 -2.24 31.06 -64.00
C PHE A 654 -2.21 29.58 -63.58
N ASP A 655 -1.07 28.89 -63.81
CA ASP A 655 -0.89 27.49 -63.37
C ASP A 655 -0.53 27.43 -61.87
N ILE A 656 -1.51 27.09 -61.05
CA ILE A 656 -1.36 27.06 -59.60
C ILE A 656 -0.54 25.87 -59.11
N ARG A 657 -0.35 24.81 -59.92
CA ARG A 657 0.45 23.65 -59.54
C ARG A 657 1.92 24.01 -59.37
N TYR A 658 2.44 24.89 -60.18
CA TYR A 658 3.87 25.23 -60.23
C TYR A 658 4.17 26.64 -59.66
N LYS A 659 3.20 27.57 -59.74
CA LYS A 659 3.41 29.00 -59.40
C LYS A 659 2.73 29.43 -58.09
N LEU A 660 2.12 28.52 -57.34
CA LEU A 660 1.40 28.89 -56.12
C LEU A 660 2.37 29.49 -55.06
N LYS A 661 3.60 28.93 -54.96
CA LYS A 661 4.64 29.43 -54.07
C LYS A 661 5.09 30.85 -54.40
N ASP A 662 5.23 31.16 -55.69
CA ASP A 662 5.63 32.49 -56.16
C ASP A 662 4.50 33.52 -55.91
N LEU A 663 3.25 33.12 -56.12
CA LEU A 663 2.09 33.91 -55.83
C LEU A 663 1.95 34.21 -54.33
N SER A 664 2.15 33.22 -53.51
CA SER A 664 2.16 33.34 -52.05
C SER A 664 3.22 34.36 -51.59
N ALA A 665 4.46 34.23 -52.10
CA ALA A 665 5.54 35.15 -51.78
C ALA A 665 5.26 36.58 -52.24
N TYR A 666 4.74 36.74 -53.45
CA TYR A 666 4.38 38.06 -54.01
C TYR A 666 3.27 38.75 -53.23
N LEU A 667 2.23 38.00 -52.85
CA LEU A 667 1.09 38.52 -52.10
C LEU A 667 1.40 38.70 -50.61
N LYS A 668 2.46 38.04 -50.09
CA LYS A 668 2.76 37.91 -48.67
C LYS A 668 1.58 37.27 -47.92
N ILE A 669 1.01 36.23 -48.49
CA ILE A 669 -0.06 35.42 -47.92
C ILE A 669 0.44 33.99 -47.82
N GLU A 670 0.32 33.38 -46.63
CA GLU A 670 0.71 32.01 -46.43
C GLU A 670 0.01 31.07 -47.42
N GLN A 671 0.74 30.07 -47.96
CA GLN A 671 0.21 29.20 -49.02
C GLN A 671 -1.08 28.48 -48.57
N ILE A 672 -1.16 28.07 -47.32
CA ILE A 672 -2.30 27.38 -46.76
C ILE A 672 -3.58 28.23 -46.80
N LEU A 673 -3.46 29.53 -46.50
CA LEU A 673 -4.55 30.49 -46.58
C LEU A 673 -4.84 30.83 -48.04
N LEU A 674 -3.82 31.02 -48.88
CA LEU A 674 -3.96 31.37 -50.29
C LEU A 674 -4.76 30.32 -51.07
N VAL A 675 -4.53 29.04 -50.80
CA VAL A 675 -5.32 27.92 -51.38
C VAL A 675 -6.79 28.07 -51.03
N LYS A 676 -7.11 28.34 -49.77
CA LYS A 676 -8.51 28.55 -49.34
C LYS A 676 -9.12 29.81 -49.99
N MET A 677 -8.37 30.89 -50.12
CA MET A 677 -8.84 32.11 -50.80
C MET A 677 -9.13 31.89 -52.28
N ILE A 678 -8.32 31.06 -52.95
CA ILE A 678 -8.55 30.67 -54.35
C ILE A 678 -9.81 29.81 -54.46
N GLN A 679 -9.99 28.82 -53.55
CA GLN A 679 -11.21 28.00 -53.52
C GLN A 679 -12.47 28.83 -53.25
N ILE A 680 -12.40 29.84 -52.38
CA ILE A 680 -13.49 30.81 -52.16
C ILE A 680 -13.84 31.58 -53.43
N PHE A 681 -12.83 32.02 -54.18
CA PHE A 681 -13.06 32.72 -55.48
C PHE A 681 -13.65 31.79 -56.54
N GLU A 682 -13.27 30.50 -56.54
CA GLU A 682 -13.87 29.51 -57.44
C GLU A 682 -15.34 29.24 -57.06
N GLU A 683 -15.67 29.03 -55.78
CA GLU A 683 -17.05 28.87 -55.31
C GLU A 683 -17.94 30.08 -55.66
N LEU A 684 -17.39 31.28 -55.55
CA LEU A 684 -18.11 32.49 -55.86
C LEU A 684 -18.17 32.81 -57.37
N GLY A 685 -17.51 32.02 -58.24
CA GLY A 685 -17.48 32.16 -59.67
C GLY A 685 -16.54 33.26 -60.17
N PHE A 686 -15.63 33.80 -59.39
CA PHE A 686 -14.60 34.75 -59.78
C PHE A 686 -13.48 34.14 -60.62
N VAL A 687 -13.23 32.86 -60.40
CA VAL A 687 -12.27 32.06 -61.17
C VAL A 687 -12.83 30.67 -61.43
N THR A 688 -12.27 30.02 -62.47
CA THR A 688 -12.45 28.56 -62.72
C THR A 688 -11.09 27.88 -62.69
N ILE A 689 -11.05 26.66 -62.25
CA ILE A 689 -9.81 25.86 -62.19
C ILE A 689 -10.01 24.61 -63.02
N GLU A 690 -9.28 24.46 -64.09
CA GLU A 690 -9.29 23.32 -65.01
C GLU A 690 -7.86 22.75 -65.11
N ASN A 691 -7.67 21.48 -64.78
CA ASN A 691 -6.37 20.81 -64.81
C ASN A 691 -5.24 21.58 -64.08
N GLY A 692 -5.57 22.25 -62.94
CA GLY A 692 -4.65 23.04 -62.14
C GLY A 692 -4.28 24.42 -62.73
N VAL A 693 -4.94 24.84 -63.83
CA VAL A 693 -4.84 26.20 -64.41
C VAL A 693 -6.05 27.00 -63.97
N MET A 694 -5.79 28.06 -63.23
CA MET A 694 -6.79 29.00 -62.77
C MET A 694 -7.04 30.06 -63.86
N LYS A 695 -8.30 30.30 -64.26
CA LYS A 695 -8.73 31.31 -65.22
C LYS A 695 -9.68 32.25 -64.52
N VAL A 696 -9.48 33.55 -64.77
CA VAL A 696 -10.33 34.61 -64.20
C VAL A 696 -11.62 34.74 -65.02
N ASN A 697 -12.76 34.77 -64.38
CA ASN A 697 -14.02 35.08 -64.92
C ASN A 697 -14.22 36.65 -64.92
N LYS A 698 -14.02 37.28 -66.03
CA LYS A 698 -14.13 38.76 -66.16
C LYS A 698 -15.58 39.29 -66.09
N ASP A 699 -16.56 38.42 -66.34
CA ASP A 699 -17.98 38.74 -66.35
C ASP A 699 -18.66 38.31 -65.01
N ALA A 700 -17.88 38.01 -64.00
CA ALA A 700 -18.38 37.58 -62.65
C ALA A 700 -19.22 38.71 -62.03
N ALA A 701 -20.42 38.36 -61.59
CA ALA A 701 -21.27 39.30 -60.86
C ALA A 701 -20.59 39.66 -59.51
N LYS A 702 -20.78 40.88 -59.04
CA LYS A 702 -20.28 41.31 -57.72
C LYS A 702 -21.00 40.56 -56.63
N ARG A 703 -20.21 39.81 -55.81
CA ARG A 703 -20.71 39.06 -54.73
C ARG A 703 -19.86 39.33 -53.44
N ASP A 704 -20.49 39.14 -52.30
CA ASP A 704 -19.76 39.24 -51.01
C ASP A 704 -19.02 37.92 -50.71
N ILE A 705 -17.81 38.04 -50.23
CA ILE A 705 -16.99 36.85 -49.78
C ILE A 705 -17.71 36.08 -48.70
N ALA A 706 -18.52 36.78 -47.89
CA ALA A 706 -19.32 36.18 -46.85
C ALA A 706 -20.42 35.22 -47.37
N GLU A 707 -20.75 35.25 -48.64
CA GLU A 707 -21.68 34.30 -49.28
C GLU A 707 -21.06 32.93 -49.53
N SER A 708 -19.71 32.81 -49.47
CA SER A 708 -19.01 31.55 -49.67
C SER A 708 -19.16 30.67 -48.42
N GLN A 709 -19.59 29.43 -48.64
CA GLN A 709 -19.64 28.42 -47.59
C GLN A 709 -18.23 28.03 -47.11
N ILE A 710 -17.27 27.99 -48.06
CA ILE A 710 -15.85 27.73 -47.74
C ILE A 710 -15.30 28.81 -46.81
N TYR A 711 -15.67 30.09 -47.05
CA TYR A 711 -15.27 31.20 -46.18
C TYR A 711 -15.88 31.06 -44.77
N GLN A 712 -17.17 30.76 -44.67
CA GLN A 712 -17.83 30.56 -43.37
C GLN A 712 -17.23 29.40 -42.62
N ASN A 713 -17.00 28.27 -43.30
CA ASN A 713 -16.35 27.10 -42.70
C ASN A 713 -14.93 27.43 -42.25
N LEU A 714 -14.13 28.17 -43.05
CA LEU A 714 -12.77 28.56 -42.64
C LEU A 714 -12.78 29.47 -41.42
N LYS A 715 -13.73 30.42 -41.37
CA LYS A 715 -13.90 31.32 -40.22
C LYS A 715 -14.24 30.54 -38.95
N GLN A 716 -15.09 29.51 -39.04
CA GLN A 716 -15.39 28.62 -37.91
C GLN A 716 -14.16 27.79 -37.53
N THR A 717 -13.48 27.18 -38.50
CA THR A 717 -12.24 26.40 -38.26
C THR A 717 -11.17 27.22 -37.55
N VAL A 718 -10.99 28.50 -37.90
CA VAL A 718 -10.03 29.38 -37.22
C VAL A 718 -10.40 29.53 -35.73
N LYS A 719 -11.68 29.80 -35.43
CA LYS A 719 -12.15 29.93 -34.04
C LYS A 719 -11.96 28.62 -33.25
N ASP A 720 -12.35 27.50 -33.86
CA ASP A 720 -12.25 26.19 -33.25
C ASP A 720 -10.78 25.83 -32.94
N GLN A 721 -9.89 26.07 -33.93
CA GLN A 721 -8.46 25.82 -33.73
C GLN A 721 -7.84 26.77 -32.70
N GLU A 722 -8.26 28.03 -32.64
CA GLU A 722 -7.79 29.00 -31.64
C GLU A 722 -8.16 28.52 -30.24
N MET A 723 -9.41 28.09 -30.00
CA MET A 723 -9.85 27.50 -28.74
C MET A 723 -9.04 26.27 -28.40
N MET A 724 -8.92 25.32 -29.31
CA MET A 724 -8.22 24.06 -29.07
C MET A 724 -6.71 24.21 -28.88
N ALA A 725 -6.09 25.23 -29.50
CA ALA A 725 -4.66 25.50 -29.40
C ALA A 725 -4.26 26.30 -28.15
N LEU A 726 -5.05 27.33 -27.82
CA LEU A 726 -4.70 28.36 -26.84
C LEU A 726 -5.52 28.28 -25.54
N GLY A 727 -6.73 27.73 -25.61
CA GLY A 727 -7.57 27.54 -24.41
C GLY A 727 -6.93 26.66 -23.33
N THR A 728 -7.31 26.86 -22.09
CA THR A 728 -7.02 25.92 -21.02
C THR A 728 -7.74 24.59 -21.25
N VAL A 729 -7.27 23.50 -20.71
CA VAL A 729 -7.94 22.19 -20.90
C VAL A 729 -9.39 22.19 -20.40
N GLN A 730 -9.70 23.00 -19.39
CA GLN A 730 -11.07 23.19 -18.91
C GLN A 730 -11.94 23.92 -19.92
N GLU A 731 -11.47 25.06 -20.47
CA GLU A 731 -12.19 25.80 -21.50
C GLU A 731 -12.41 24.96 -22.76
N ILE A 732 -11.41 24.14 -23.11
CA ILE A 732 -11.53 23.20 -24.25
C ILE A 732 -12.60 22.15 -23.96
N TYR A 733 -12.59 21.56 -22.77
CA TYR A 733 -13.58 20.58 -22.38
C TYR A 733 -14.99 21.14 -22.34
N ASP A 734 -15.18 22.29 -21.71
CA ASP A 734 -16.47 22.96 -21.63
C ASP A 734 -17.01 23.29 -23.04
N PHE A 735 -16.14 23.82 -23.91
CA PHE A 735 -16.47 24.12 -25.31
C PHE A 735 -16.86 22.86 -26.11
N LEU A 736 -16.21 21.72 -25.87
CA LEU A 736 -16.54 20.48 -26.56
C LEU A 736 -17.82 19.83 -26.01
N MET A 737 -18.14 20.06 -24.74
CA MET A 737 -19.32 19.52 -24.07
C MET A 737 -20.56 20.41 -24.18
N GLU A 738 -20.42 21.67 -24.64
CA GLU A 738 -21.55 22.51 -24.98
C GLU A 738 -22.43 21.86 -26.08
N LYS A 739 -23.73 21.70 -25.76
CA LYS A 739 -24.74 21.10 -26.68
C LYS A 739 -25.08 21.98 -27.86
#